data_dbaafabd703f5d70db41fc3bb801a648
#
_entry.id   dbaafabd703f5d70db41fc3bb801a648
#
_cell.length_a   1.000
_cell.length_b   1.000
_cell.length_c   1.000
_cell.angle_alpha   90.00
_cell.angle_beta   90.00
_cell.angle_gamma   90.00
#
_symmetry.space_group_name_H-M   'P 1'
#
loop_
_entity.id
_entity.type
_entity.pdbx_description
1 polymer ?
#
loop_
_entity_poly.entity_id
_entity_poly.type
_entity_poly.pdbx_seq_one_letter_code
_entity_poly.pdbx_strand_id
1 'polypeptide(L)'
;MGEQYGADQIQILEGLEAVRKRPGMYIGSTSARGLHHLVYEIVDNAVDEALAGYCDSIDVTINPDNSITVIDDGRGIPVDIQKKAGLPAVEVVFTILHAGGKFGNGGYKVSGGLHGVGASVVNALSEWLEVEVYHGGKIYKQRYERGKTMYPLKIVGDCPADKHGTKVSFLPDKEIFEETVYDYDTLKIRLRETAFLTKNLKIILRDDREDKKEKVFHYEGGIKEFVSYLNRSNVPLYDTVIYCEGKKDNVLVEVAMQHNDSYTENIYSFVNNINTPEGGTHLTGFRNALTKTFNDYGRKNKLLKDSEPALTGEDIREGLTAIISVKIEEPQFEGQTKQKLGNSEARGAVDSVVSEQLTYFLEQNPSVAKTIIEKSVLAQRARAAARKARDLTRRKTVLDGLSLPGKLADCSSKHPEECEIYIVEGDSAGGSAKDARNKSTQATLPLRGKILNVEKARLDRIYGNAEIKSMITAFGTGIHEDFDISKLRYHKIIIMTDADVDGAHISTLLLTFIYRFMPELIKQGYVYLAQPPLYKIEKNKRVWYAYSDEELNNILKEIGRDQNNKIQRYKGLGEMDAEQLWETTMDPEHRILLRVTMNEEMTSEIDLTFTTLMGDQVEPRREFIEQNAKYGTLDI
;
A
#
# COMPACT_ATOMS: atom_id res chain seq x y z
N MET A 1 14.32 -47.27 1.91
CA MET A 1 12.97 -47.70 1.50
C MET A 1 12.15 -46.43 1.42
N GLY A 2 11.76 -46.00 0.21
CA GLY A 2 10.93 -44.78 0.09
C GLY A 2 9.55 -45.06 0.65
N GLU A 3 9.06 -44.19 1.51
CA GLU A 3 7.67 -44.25 1.95
C GLU A 3 6.77 -44.15 0.73
N GLN A 4 5.95 -45.19 0.55
CA GLN A 4 5.03 -45.30 -0.58
C GLN A 4 3.88 -44.32 -0.34
N TYR A 5 3.74 -43.31 -1.19
CA TYR A 5 2.63 -42.33 -1.13
C TYR A 5 1.31 -43.09 -1.33
N GLY A 6 0.51 -43.19 -0.29
CA GLY A 6 -0.75 -43.92 -0.25
C GLY A 6 -1.94 -43.06 0.19
N ALA A 7 -3.15 -43.59 0.06
CA ALA A 7 -4.39 -42.88 0.42
C ALA A 7 -4.42 -42.41 1.89
N ASP A 8 -3.76 -43.13 2.78
CA ASP A 8 -3.68 -42.81 4.22
C ASP A 8 -2.88 -41.52 4.51
N GLN A 9 -2.11 -41.04 3.53
CA GLN A 9 -1.37 -39.76 3.63
C GLN A 9 -2.20 -38.55 3.18
N ILE A 10 -3.39 -38.79 2.61
CA ILE A 10 -4.33 -37.70 2.24
C ILE A 10 -5.13 -37.33 3.49
N GLN A 11 -4.82 -36.15 4.06
CA GLN A 11 -5.56 -35.60 5.19
C GLN A 11 -6.74 -34.75 4.71
N ILE A 12 -7.93 -35.04 5.21
CA ILE A 12 -9.12 -34.23 5.03
C ILE A 12 -9.20 -33.28 6.23
N LEU A 13 -9.16 -31.99 5.97
CA LEU A 13 -9.34 -30.95 6.98
C LEU A 13 -10.77 -30.43 6.89
N GLU A 14 -11.50 -30.46 8.01
CA GLU A 14 -12.88 -30.01 8.08
C GLU A 14 -13.02 -28.75 8.92
N GLY A 15 -13.96 -27.88 8.54
CA GLY A 15 -14.36 -26.70 9.31
C GLY A 15 -13.21 -25.74 9.64
N LEU A 16 -13.21 -25.18 10.85
CA LEU A 16 -12.24 -24.16 11.28
C LEU A 16 -10.82 -24.70 11.53
N GLU A 17 -10.65 -26.00 11.63
CA GLU A 17 -9.32 -26.61 11.74
C GLU A 17 -8.49 -26.40 10.46
N ALA A 18 -9.14 -26.41 9.30
CA ALA A 18 -8.51 -26.09 8.02
C ALA A 18 -7.95 -24.64 8.01
N VAL A 19 -8.67 -23.69 8.58
CA VAL A 19 -8.24 -22.29 8.70
C VAL A 19 -6.99 -22.17 9.57
N ARG A 20 -6.97 -22.84 10.72
CA ARG A 20 -5.82 -22.82 11.63
C ARG A 20 -4.56 -23.45 11.03
N LYS A 21 -4.72 -24.53 10.25
CA LYS A 21 -3.59 -25.22 9.59
C LYS A 21 -3.04 -24.45 8.38
N ARG A 22 -3.87 -23.68 7.69
CA ARG A 22 -3.52 -22.94 6.47
C ARG A 22 -4.06 -21.50 6.49
N PRO A 23 -3.70 -20.68 7.50
CA PRO A 23 -4.25 -19.34 7.66
C PRO A 23 -3.98 -18.44 6.45
N GLY A 24 -2.82 -18.58 5.80
CA GLY A 24 -2.46 -17.81 4.61
C GLY A 24 -3.44 -17.94 3.44
N MET A 25 -4.20 -19.03 3.35
CA MET A 25 -5.24 -19.18 2.32
C MET A 25 -6.44 -18.24 2.54
N TYR A 26 -6.68 -17.79 3.78
CA TYR A 26 -7.84 -16.98 4.17
C TYR A 26 -7.49 -15.52 4.42
N ILE A 27 -6.32 -15.25 5.02
CA ILE A 27 -5.88 -13.89 5.39
C ILE A 27 -4.60 -13.44 4.66
N GLY A 28 -4.12 -14.23 3.70
CA GLY A 28 -2.96 -13.92 2.86
C GLY A 28 -1.60 -14.16 3.52
N SER A 29 -1.43 -13.84 4.82
CA SER A 29 -0.19 -14.08 5.57
C SER A 29 -0.46 -14.17 7.07
N THR A 30 0.53 -14.63 7.85
CA THR A 30 0.53 -14.60 9.33
C THR A 30 1.38 -13.47 9.92
N SER A 31 1.89 -12.59 9.07
CA SER A 31 2.61 -11.37 9.45
C SER A 31 1.65 -10.27 9.95
N ALA A 32 2.18 -9.10 10.27
CA ALA A 32 1.40 -7.91 10.66
C ALA A 32 0.23 -7.60 9.70
N ARG A 33 0.40 -7.84 8.38
CA ARG A 33 -0.67 -7.65 7.39
C ARG A 33 -1.86 -8.54 7.67
N GLY A 34 -1.65 -9.84 7.85
CA GLY A 34 -2.72 -10.79 8.15
C GLY A 34 -3.35 -10.54 9.52
N LEU A 35 -2.55 -10.06 10.50
CA LEU A 35 -3.06 -9.65 11.81
C LEU A 35 -4.11 -8.53 11.67
N HIS A 36 -3.78 -7.44 10.96
CA HIS A 36 -4.70 -6.32 10.76
C HIS A 36 -5.93 -6.72 9.92
N HIS A 37 -5.78 -7.71 9.03
CA HIS A 37 -6.90 -8.22 8.23
C HIS A 37 -8.03 -8.79 9.09
N LEU A 38 -7.75 -9.34 10.28
CA LEU A 38 -8.80 -9.78 11.21
C LEU A 38 -9.73 -8.64 11.61
N VAL A 39 -9.19 -7.44 11.85
CA VAL A 39 -9.98 -6.25 12.17
C VAL A 39 -10.84 -5.85 10.98
N TYR A 40 -10.26 -5.88 9.77
CA TYR A 40 -10.98 -5.49 8.55
C TYR A 40 -12.17 -6.41 8.29
N GLU A 41 -12.05 -7.71 8.50
CA GLU A 41 -13.17 -8.66 8.31
C GLU A 41 -14.36 -8.37 9.25
N ILE A 42 -14.11 -7.96 10.48
CA ILE A 42 -15.20 -7.60 11.42
C ILE A 42 -15.78 -6.23 11.08
N VAL A 43 -14.93 -5.24 10.76
CA VAL A 43 -15.37 -3.90 10.35
C VAL A 43 -16.18 -3.96 9.05
N ASP A 44 -15.75 -4.74 8.06
CA ASP A 44 -16.44 -4.88 6.77
C ASP A 44 -17.85 -5.48 6.95
N ASN A 45 -18.09 -6.32 7.96
CA ASN A 45 -19.43 -6.77 8.30
C ASN A 45 -20.32 -5.63 8.80
N ALA A 46 -19.79 -4.71 9.61
CA ALA A 46 -20.51 -3.52 10.05
C ALA A 46 -20.73 -2.52 8.90
N VAL A 47 -19.75 -2.37 8.01
CA VAL A 47 -19.88 -1.56 6.78
C VAL A 47 -20.96 -2.11 5.85
N ASP A 48 -21.11 -3.44 5.75
CA ASP A 48 -22.19 -4.04 4.97
C ASP A 48 -23.58 -3.69 5.54
N GLU A 49 -23.72 -3.58 6.89
CA GLU A 49 -24.93 -3.02 7.52
C GLU A 49 -25.15 -1.55 7.16
N ALA A 50 -24.07 -0.75 7.08
CA ALA A 50 -24.18 0.65 6.67
C ALA A 50 -24.56 0.77 5.19
N LEU A 51 -24.00 -0.04 4.30
CA LEU A 51 -24.37 -0.11 2.88
C LEU A 51 -25.83 -0.55 2.68
N ALA A 52 -26.36 -1.36 3.57
CA ALA A 52 -27.76 -1.75 3.61
C ALA A 52 -28.67 -0.68 4.24
N GLY A 53 -28.12 0.40 4.80
CA GLY A 53 -28.86 1.51 5.38
C GLY A 53 -29.29 1.29 6.84
N TYR A 54 -28.63 0.43 7.58
CA TYR A 54 -28.99 0.07 8.96
C TYR A 54 -27.94 0.41 10.01
N CYS A 55 -26.78 0.93 9.63
CA CYS A 55 -25.71 1.28 10.54
C CYS A 55 -25.17 2.68 10.23
N ASP A 56 -25.12 3.54 11.24
CA ASP A 56 -24.64 4.92 11.14
C ASP A 56 -23.31 5.12 11.89
N SER A 57 -22.94 4.20 12.80
CA SER A 57 -21.75 4.35 13.62
C SER A 57 -21.03 3.01 13.87
N ILE A 58 -19.71 3.03 13.72
CA ILE A 58 -18.81 1.91 14.04
C ILE A 58 -17.75 2.41 15.01
N ASP A 59 -17.54 1.70 16.09
CA ASP A 59 -16.53 2.00 17.10
C ASP A 59 -15.50 0.86 17.15
N VAL A 60 -14.22 1.19 16.92
CA VAL A 60 -13.11 0.23 16.90
C VAL A 60 -12.13 0.60 17.99
N THR A 61 -11.88 -0.30 18.93
CA THR A 61 -10.98 -0.06 20.07
C THR A 61 -9.86 -1.10 20.11
N ILE A 62 -8.62 -0.63 20.20
CA ILE A 62 -7.47 -1.44 20.60
C ILE A 62 -7.43 -1.39 22.13
N ASN A 63 -7.71 -2.52 22.77
CA ASN A 63 -7.76 -2.60 24.22
C ASN A 63 -6.35 -2.66 24.85
N PRO A 64 -6.22 -2.41 26.20
CA PRO A 64 -4.93 -2.45 26.88
C PRO A 64 -4.18 -3.79 26.79
N ASP A 65 -4.90 -4.90 26.67
CA ASP A 65 -4.36 -6.26 26.49
C ASP A 65 -4.05 -6.59 25.02
N ASN A 66 -4.18 -5.60 24.13
CA ASN A 66 -4.02 -5.71 22.69
C ASN A 66 -5.08 -6.59 22.00
N SER A 67 -6.22 -6.85 22.67
CA SER A 67 -7.42 -7.33 21.98
C SER A 67 -8.10 -6.20 21.21
N ILE A 68 -8.96 -6.56 20.26
CA ILE A 68 -9.78 -5.61 19.48
C ILE A 68 -11.24 -5.73 19.92
N THR A 69 -11.90 -4.60 20.01
CA THR A 69 -13.36 -4.52 20.14
C THR A 69 -13.92 -3.70 18.98
N VAL A 70 -14.90 -4.25 18.28
CA VAL A 70 -15.68 -3.55 17.24
C VAL A 70 -17.13 -3.54 17.65
N ILE A 71 -17.75 -2.36 17.66
CA ILE A 71 -19.17 -2.16 17.99
C ILE A 71 -19.83 -1.46 16.81
N ASP A 72 -20.92 -1.99 16.32
CA ASP A 72 -21.80 -1.36 15.34
C ASP A 72 -23.20 -1.13 15.90
N ASP A 73 -23.92 -0.18 15.34
CA ASP A 73 -25.32 0.10 15.61
C ASP A 73 -26.26 -0.44 14.52
N GLY A 74 -25.83 -1.48 13.79
CA GLY A 74 -26.62 -2.17 12.78
C GLY A 74 -27.78 -2.97 13.36
N ARG A 75 -28.42 -3.82 12.54
CA ARG A 75 -29.57 -4.65 12.98
C ARG A 75 -29.22 -5.68 14.06
N GLY A 76 -27.93 -5.99 14.20
CA GLY A 76 -27.45 -7.12 15.00
C GLY A 76 -27.55 -8.47 14.27
N ILE A 77 -26.61 -9.37 14.55
CA ILE A 77 -26.66 -10.73 14.01
C ILE A 77 -27.89 -11.45 14.58
N PRO A 78 -28.70 -12.16 13.76
CA PRO A 78 -29.87 -12.87 14.26
C PRO A 78 -29.52 -13.89 15.36
N VAL A 79 -30.35 -13.94 16.40
CA VAL A 79 -30.15 -14.82 17.58
C VAL A 79 -31.04 -16.07 17.53
N ASP A 80 -31.97 -16.12 16.57
CA ASP A 80 -32.87 -17.25 16.38
C ASP A 80 -32.13 -18.50 15.86
N ILE A 81 -32.78 -19.66 16.04
CA ILE A 81 -32.23 -20.93 15.56
C ILE A 81 -32.29 -21.00 14.02
N GLN A 82 -31.13 -21.18 13.41
CA GLN A 82 -31.03 -21.49 11.97
C GLN A 82 -31.48 -22.94 11.74
N LYS A 83 -32.60 -23.11 11.03
CA LYS A 83 -33.30 -24.40 10.92
C LYS A 83 -32.46 -25.55 10.37
N LYS A 84 -31.56 -25.29 9.42
CA LYS A 84 -30.71 -26.29 8.78
C LYS A 84 -29.56 -26.75 9.66
N ALA A 85 -28.97 -25.83 10.40
CA ALA A 85 -27.84 -26.12 11.30
C ALA A 85 -28.28 -26.56 12.69
N GLY A 86 -29.50 -26.22 13.13
CA GLY A 86 -30.00 -26.50 14.48
C GLY A 86 -29.33 -25.65 15.57
N LEU A 87 -28.57 -24.62 15.18
CA LEU A 87 -27.79 -23.73 16.06
C LEU A 87 -28.31 -22.30 15.97
N PRO A 88 -28.08 -21.44 16.98
CA PRO A 88 -28.31 -20.00 16.84
C PRO A 88 -27.59 -19.42 15.62
N ALA A 89 -28.24 -18.51 14.89
CA ALA A 89 -27.63 -17.97 13.67
C ALA A 89 -26.30 -17.26 13.96
N VAL A 90 -26.13 -16.60 15.11
CA VAL A 90 -24.85 -16.03 15.55
C VAL A 90 -23.76 -17.10 15.66
N GLU A 91 -24.06 -18.28 16.22
CA GLU A 91 -23.10 -19.37 16.32
C GLU A 91 -22.74 -19.93 14.94
N VAL A 92 -23.70 -20.04 14.03
CA VAL A 92 -23.48 -20.46 12.64
C VAL A 92 -22.50 -19.53 11.94
N VAL A 93 -22.65 -18.20 12.08
CA VAL A 93 -21.79 -17.19 11.47
C VAL A 93 -20.34 -17.29 11.94
N PHE A 94 -20.11 -17.62 13.21
CA PHE A 94 -18.76 -17.69 13.79
C PHE A 94 -18.11 -19.08 13.74
N THR A 95 -18.87 -20.15 13.48
CA THR A 95 -18.32 -21.51 13.54
C THR A 95 -18.39 -22.31 12.23
N ILE A 96 -19.20 -21.88 11.27
CA ILE A 96 -19.38 -22.60 10.01
C ILE A 96 -18.84 -21.77 8.84
N LEU A 97 -17.90 -22.34 8.08
CA LEU A 97 -17.40 -21.71 6.84
C LEU A 97 -18.50 -21.69 5.78
N HIS A 98 -18.48 -20.66 4.95
CA HIS A 98 -19.45 -20.47 3.87
C HIS A 98 -20.91 -20.39 4.37
N ALA A 99 -21.10 -19.81 5.55
CA ALA A 99 -22.40 -19.51 6.13
C ALA A 99 -22.58 -18.00 6.34
N GLY A 100 -23.75 -17.48 6.00
CA GLY A 100 -24.06 -16.05 6.19
C GLY A 100 -25.30 -15.61 5.45
N GLY A 101 -25.87 -14.47 5.85
CA GLY A 101 -27.07 -13.87 5.25
C GLY A 101 -26.84 -13.21 3.87
N LYS A 102 -25.61 -13.29 3.33
CA LYS A 102 -25.19 -12.64 2.09
C LYS A 102 -25.28 -13.54 0.85
N PHE A 103 -25.63 -14.81 1.01
CA PHE A 103 -25.77 -15.79 -0.09
C PHE A 103 -27.16 -15.86 -0.75
N GLY A 104 -28.10 -15.01 -0.43
CA GLY A 104 -29.45 -15.06 -0.97
C GLY A 104 -30.08 -13.68 -1.08
N ASN A 105 -31.18 -13.59 -1.85
CA ASN A 105 -31.87 -12.36 -2.20
C ASN A 105 -32.56 -11.60 -1.03
N GLY A 106 -32.25 -11.92 0.22
CA GLY A 106 -33.09 -11.53 1.35
C GLY A 106 -32.56 -10.42 2.26
N GLY A 107 -31.27 -10.11 2.30
CA GLY A 107 -30.75 -9.22 3.33
C GLY A 107 -29.83 -8.10 2.87
N TYR A 108 -29.01 -8.34 1.86
CA TYR A 108 -28.03 -7.41 1.34
C TYR A 108 -28.05 -7.43 -0.18
N LYS A 109 -28.33 -6.27 -0.79
CA LYS A 109 -28.23 -6.11 -2.25
C LYS A 109 -26.78 -5.91 -2.72
N VAL A 110 -25.98 -5.32 -1.86
CA VAL A 110 -24.56 -5.04 -2.08
C VAL A 110 -23.81 -5.39 -0.80
N SER A 111 -22.74 -6.15 -0.90
CA SER A 111 -21.88 -6.44 0.24
C SER A 111 -20.44 -6.63 -0.19
N GLY A 112 -19.50 -6.31 0.70
CA GLY A 112 -18.07 -6.62 0.56
C GLY A 112 -17.75 -8.07 0.97
N GLY A 113 -18.50 -8.62 1.92
CA GLY A 113 -18.35 -9.98 2.43
C GLY A 113 -19.03 -11.03 1.56
N LEU A 114 -18.34 -11.51 0.53
CA LEU A 114 -18.91 -12.41 -0.49
C LEU A 114 -18.85 -13.91 -0.14
N HIS A 115 -17.87 -14.31 0.67
CA HIS A 115 -17.54 -15.73 0.85
C HIS A 115 -18.15 -16.36 2.11
N GLY A 116 -18.73 -15.53 3.00
CA GLY A 116 -19.31 -16.00 4.27
C GLY A 116 -18.31 -16.70 5.18
N VAL A 117 -17.05 -16.24 5.18
CA VAL A 117 -15.96 -16.85 5.95
C VAL A 117 -15.30 -15.89 6.94
N GLY A 118 -15.42 -14.57 6.76
CA GLY A 118 -14.66 -13.58 7.53
C GLY A 118 -14.80 -13.75 9.04
N ALA A 119 -16.01 -13.74 9.58
CA ALA A 119 -16.24 -13.87 11.02
C ALA A 119 -15.73 -15.21 11.58
N SER A 120 -15.95 -16.31 10.87
CA SER A 120 -15.49 -17.64 11.28
C SER A 120 -13.97 -17.79 11.19
N VAL A 121 -13.32 -17.13 10.22
CA VAL A 121 -11.85 -17.06 10.11
C VAL A 121 -11.27 -16.28 11.29
N VAL A 122 -11.83 -15.11 11.65
CA VAL A 122 -11.38 -14.35 12.83
C VAL A 122 -11.51 -15.19 14.09
N ASN A 123 -12.63 -15.90 14.26
CA ASN A 123 -12.83 -16.81 15.41
C ASN A 123 -11.78 -17.92 15.43
N ALA A 124 -11.53 -18.59 14.29
CA ALA A 124 -10.55 -19.67 14.21
C ALA A 124 -9.11 -19.23 14.54
N LEU A 125 -8.74 -17.99 14.19
CA LEU A 125 -7.40 -17.43 14.35
C LEU A 125 -7.23 -16.60 15.62
N SER A 126 -8.24 -16.56 16.49
CA SER A 126 -8.21 -15.89 17.79
C SER A 126 -8.00 -16.89 18.92
N GLU A 127 -7.25 -16.49 19.95
CA GLU A 127 -7.15 -17.22 21.21
C GLU A 127 -8.53 -17.29 21.87
N TRP A 128 -9.22 -16.15 21.90
CA TRP A 128 -10.63 -16.09 22.27
C TRP A 128 -11.37 -15.02 21.44
N LEU A 129 -12.68 -15.24 21.24
CA LEU A 129 -13.59 -14.29 20.64
C LEU A 129 -14.89 -14.27 21.44
N GLU A 130 -15.41 -13.08 21.72
CA GLU A 130 -16.71 -12.84 22.34
C GLU A 130 -17.61 -12.03 21.42
N VAL A 131 -18.84 -12.45 21.27
CA VAL A 131 -19.87 -11.69 20.57
C VAL A 131 -21.00 -11.31 21.55
N GLU A 132 -21.41 -10.05 21.51
CA GLU A 132 -22.61 -9.55 22.16
C GLU A 132 -23.55 -9.00 21.08
N VAL A 133 -24.82 -9.40 21.12
CA VAL A 133 -25.86 -8.90 20.21
C VAL A 133 -26.93 -8.19 21.01
N TYR A 134 -27.25 -6.96 20.62
CA TYR A 134 -28.32 -6.16 21.21
C TYR A 134 -29.58 -6.33 20.36
N HIS A 135 -30.58 -7.02 20.92
CA HIS A 135 -31.80 -7.33 20.18
C HIS A 135 -33.01 -7.48 21.12
N GLY A 136 -34.11 -6.79 20.79
CA GLY A 136 -35.39 -6.94 21.51
C GLY A 136 -35.32 -6.60 23.01
N GLY A 137 -34.50 -5.59 23.40
CA GLY A 137 -34.31 -5.18 24.78
C GLY A 137 -33.41 -6.12 25.62
N LYS A 138 -32.74 -7.08 24.98
CA LYS A 138 -31.87 -8.07 25.63
C LYS A 138 -30.46 -8.01 25.04
N ILE A 139 -29.49 -8.41 25.86
CA ILE A 139 -28.08 -8.60 25.48
C ILE A 139 -27.81 -10.09 25.43
N TYR A 140 -27.58 -10.59 24.25
CA TYR A 140 -27.18 -11.97 24.01
C TYR A 140 -25.67 -12.05 23.94
N LYS A 141 -25.05 -13.08 24.55
CA LYS A 141 -23.60 -13.25 24.60
C LYS A 141 -23.19 -14.69 24.34
N GLN A 142 -22.12 -14.87 23.57
CA GLN A 142 -21.46 -16.14 23.36
C GLN A 142 -19.94 -15.94 23.27
N ARG A 143 -19.17 -16.92 23.73
CA ARG A 143 -17.71 -16.94 23.69
C ARG A 143 -17.19 -18.15 22.96
N TYR A 144 -16.13 -17.97 22.26
CA TYR A 144 -15.39 -18.99 21.53
C TYR A 144 -13.92 -18.94 21.93
N GLU A 145 -13.25 -20.09 21.86
CA GLU A 145 -11.79 -20.20 22.03
C GLU A 145 -11.22 -21.05 20.90
N ARG A 146 -10.31 -20.46 20.11
CA ARG A 146 -9.71 -21.09 18.91
C ARG A 146 -10.75 -21.73 17.99
N GLY A 147 -11.83 -21.04 17.75
CA GLY A 147 -12.93 -21.50 16.90
C GLY A 147 -13.98 -22.38 17.58
N LYS A 148 -13.77 -22.82 18.83
CA LYS A 148 -14.70 -23.71 19.55
C LYS A 148 -15.65 -22.94 20.43
N THR A 149 -16.95 -23.26 20.37
CA THR A 149 -17.97 -22.68 21.25
C THR A 149 -17.75 -23.13 22.70
N MET A 150 -17.64 -22.18 23.62
CA MET A 150 -17.38 -22.45 25.04
C MET A 150 -18.66 -22.69 25.84
N TYR A 151 -19.73 -22.05 25.46
CA TYR A 151 -21.06 -22.23 26.07
C TYR A 151 -22.16 -21.81 25.09
N PRO A 152 -23.40 -22.31 25.23
CA PRO A 152 -24.53 -21.93 24.39
C PRO A 152 -24.82 -20.43 24.50
N LEU A 153 -25.42 -19.84 23.44
CA LEU A 153 -25.85 -18.45 23.45
C LEU A 153 -26.75 -18.19 24.66
N LYS A 154 -26.46 -17.16 25.44
CA LYS A 154 -27.22 -16.82 26.65
C LYS A 154 -27.54 -15.34 26.72
N ILE A 155 -28.64 -15.00 27.37
CA ILE A 155 -28.99 -13.64 27.76
C ILE A 155 -28.19 -13.28 29.01
N VAL A 156 -27.41 -12.18 28.93
CA VAL A 156 -26.57 -11.72 30.06
C VAL A 156 -27.05 -10.42 30.69
N GLY A 157 -28.01 -9.77 30.09
CA GLY A 157 -28.57 -8.51 30.62
C GLY A 157 -29.69 -7.95 29.77
N ASP A 158 -30.20 -6.83 30.22
CA ASP A 158 -31.20 -6.02 29.51
C ASP A 158 -30.53 -4.78 28.92
N CYS A 159 -31.09 -4.27 27.84
CA CYS A 159 -30.68 -3.01 27.21
C CYS A 159 -31.94 -2.20 26.83
N PRO A 160 -31.81 -0.90 26.50
CA PRO A 160 -32.93 -0.15 25.93
C PRO A 160 -33.56 -0.89 24.75
N ALA A 161 -34.90 -0.83 24.64
CA ALA A 161 -35.64 -1.59 23.64
C ALA A 161 -35.29 -1.17 22.19
N ASP A 162 -34.83 0.05 21.98
CA ASP A 162 -34.37 0.66 20.76
C ASP A 162 -32.88 0.43 20.47
N LYS A 163 -32.15 -0.13 21.43
CA LYS A 163 -30.74 -0.47 21.23
C LYS A 163 -30.62 -1.74 20.39
N HIS A 164 -29.92 -1.63 19.29
CA HIS A 164 -29.58 -2.74 18.40
C HIS A 164 -28.09 -2.67 17.99
N GLY A 165 -27.59 -3.72 17.37
CA GLY A 165 -26.22 -3.79 16.89
C GLY A 165 -25.48 -5.02 17.38
N THR A 166 -24.21 -5.10 16.97
CA THR A 166 -23.31 -6.17 17.37
C THR A 166 -22.03 -5.61 17.98
N LYS A 167 -21.54 -6.28 19.03
CA LYS A 167 -20.21 -6.05 19.58
C LYS A 167 -19.40 -7.33 19.46
N VAL A 168 -18.26 -7.26 18.81
CA VAL A 168 -17.29 -8.35 18.68
C VAL A 168 -15.99 -7.95 19.33
N SER A 169 -15.50 -8.76 20.27
CA SER A 169 -14.18 -8.58 20.89
C SER A 169 -13.36 -9.83 20.67
N PHE A 170 -12.09 -9.71 20.30
CA PHE A 170 -11.23 -10.86 20.04
C PHE A 170 -9.75 -10.57 20.31
N LEU A 171 -9.02 -11.62 20.71
CA LEU A 171 -7.58 -11.59 20.91
C LEU A 171 -6.91 -12.52 19.87
N PRO A 172 -6.00 -12.04 19.01
CA PRO A 172 -5.33 -12.89 18.03
C PRO A 172 -4.48 -13.96 18.72
N ASP A 173 -4.44 -15.17 18.12
CA ASP A 173 -3.72 -16.31 18.69
C ASP A 173 -2.22 -16.22 18.37
N LYS A 174 -1.40 -16.06 19.41
CA LYS A 174 0.07 -16.02 19.32
C LYS A 174 0.71 -17.29 18.79
N GLU A 175 -0.03 -18.42 18.73
CA GLU A 175 0.44 -19.65 18.09
C GLU A 175 0.36 -19.59 16.56
N ILE A 176 -0.40 -18.63 16.02
CA ILE A 176 -0.63 -18.46 14.57
C ILE A 176 0.18 -17.29 14.01
N PHE A 177 0.17 -16.15 14.72
CA PHE A 177 0.78 -14.92 14.23
C PHE A 177 2.21 -14.75 14.73
N GLU A 178 3.09 -14.27 13.85
CA GLU A 178 4.48 -13.93 14.17
C GLU A 178 4.55 -12.74 15.13
N GLU A 179 3.59 -11.82 15.01
CA GLU A 179 3.39 -10.65 15.86
C GLU A 179 1.90 -10.47 16.14
N THR A 180 1.56 -10.09 17.37
CA THR A 180 0.17 -9.87 17.79
C THR A 180 -0.13 -8.43 18.24
N VAL A 181 0.82 -7.50 18.03
CA VAL A 181 0.66 -6.08 18.38
C VAL A 181 0.05 -5.32 17.21
N TYR A 182 -1.12 -4.71 17.44
CA TYR A 182 -1.77 -3.89 16.43
C TYR A 182 -1.10 -2.53 16.28
N ASP A 183 -0.90 -2.11 15.03
CA ASP A 183 -0.45 -0.76 14.70
C ASP A 183 -1.64 0.18 14.52
N TYR A 184 -1.69 1.23 15.34
CA TYR A 184 -2.77 2.23 15.33
C TYR A 184 -2.84 3.00 14.01
N ASP A 185 -1.69 3.37 13.44
CA ASP A 185 -1.65 4.18 12.22
C ASP A 185 -2.11 3.36 11.00
N THR A 186 -1.80 2.08 10.95
CA THR A 186 -2.31 1.15 9.92
C THR A 186 -3.84 1.08 9.96
N LEU A 187 -4.43 0.87 11.15
CA LEU A 187 -5.89 0.87 11.30
C LEU A 187 -6.50 2.23 10.96
N LYS A 188 -5.87 3.32 11.40
CA LYS A 188 -6.32 4.70 11.16
C LYS A 188 -6.45 5.00 9.67
N ILE A 189 -5.49 4.58 8.85
CA ILE A 189 -5.49 4.78 7.40
C ILE A 189 -6.65 4.03 6.77
N ARG A 190 -6.79 2.74 7.06
CA ARG A 190 -7.85 1.90 6.48
C ARG A 190 -9.25 2.37 6.89
N LEU A 191 -9.47 2.70 8.16
CA LEU A 191 -10.76 3.15 8.66
C LEU A 191 -11.15 4.53 8.09
N ARG A 192 -10.18 5.43 7.89
CA ARG A 192 -10.40 6.70 7.18
C ARG A 192 -10.87 6.46 5.74
N GLU A 193 -10.21 5.60 5.01
CA GLU A 193 -10.56 5.24 3.64
C GLU A 193 -11.98 4.66 3.56
N THR A 194 -12.31 3.74 4.47
CA THR A 194 -13.65 3.17 4.61
C THR A 194 -14.71 4.24 4.88
N ALA A 195 -14.42 5.21 5.75
CA ALA A 195 -15.36 6.30 6.04
C ALA A 195 -15.58 7.24 4.84
N PHE A 196 -14.56 7.49 4.02
CA PHE A 196 -14.71 8.23 2.76
C PHE A 196 -15.59 7.49 1.73
N LEU A 197 -15.44 6.17 1.65
CA LEU A 197 -16.18 5.32 0.72
C LEU A 197 -17.64 5.09 1.14
N THR A 198 -17.96 5.26 2.42
CA THR A 198 -19.30 5.06 2.99
C THR A 198 -19.81 6.39 3.52
N LYS A 199 -20.41 7.16 2.61
CA LYS A 199 -20.95 8.50 2.91
C LYS A 199 -21.82 8.49 4.16
N ASN A 200 -21.62 9.48 5.05
CA ASN A 200 -22.31 9.67 6.33
C ASN A 200 -22.02 8.63 7.42
N LEU A 201 -21.28 7.57 7.17
CA LEU A 201 -20.88 6.62 8.21
C LEU A 201 -19.85 7.28 9.15
N LYS A 202 -20.11 7.21 10.45
CA LYS A 202 -19.19 7.64 11.49
C LYS A 202 -18.36 6.45 11.96
N ILE A 203 -17.04 6.55 11.86
CA ILE A 203 -16.11 5.54 12.39
C ILE A 203 -15.26 6.18 13.47
N ILE A 204 -15.18 5.55 14.65
CA ILE A 204 -14.37 5.98 15.77
C ILE A 204 -13.27 4.94 15.99
N LEU A 205 -12.02 5.37 15.99
CA LEU A 205 -10.88 4.51 16.35
C LEU A 205 -10.31 4.97 17.68
N ARG A 206 -10.22 4.05 18.64
CA ARG A 206 -9.59 4.26 19.96
C ARG A 206 -8.39 3.35 20.14
N ASP A 207 -7.38 3.87 20.79
CA ASP A 207 -6.27 3.09 21.34
C ASP A 207 -6.23 3.33 22.86
N ASP A 208 -6.67 2.34 23.62
CA ASP A 208 -6.75 2.42 25.08
C ASP A 208 -5.46 1.92 25.77
N ARG A 209 -4.40 1.62 25.01
CA ARG A 209 -3.07 1.32 25.55
C ARG A 209 -2.45 2.58 26.19
N GLU A 210 -1.14 2.63 26.35
CA GLU A 210 -0.46 3.68 27.16
C GLU A 210 -0.75 5.12 26.73
N ASP A 211 -0.78 5.42 25.44
CA ASP A 211 -0.88 6.79 24.89
C ASP A 211 -2.32 7.31 24.66
N LYS A 212 -3.33 6.55 25.00
CA LYS A 212 -4.77 6.85 24.80
C LYS A 212 -5.07 7.80 23.66
N LYS A 213 -5.28 7.24 22.45
CA LYS A 213 -5.58 8.01 21.25
C LYS A 213 -7.03 7.80 20.82
N GLU A 214 -7.67 8.85 20.33
CA GLU A 214 -8.98 8.75 19.70
C GLU A 214 -8.98 9.53 18.37
N LYS A 215 -9.58 8.95 17.35
CA LYS A 215 -9.81 9.61 16.07
C LYS A 215 -11.21 9.28 15.55
N VAL A 216 -11.94 10.33 15.17
CA VAL A 216 -13.27 10.21 14.55
C VAL A 216 -13.14 10.51 13.06
N PHE A 217 -13.74 9.67 12.24
CA PHE A 217 -13.88 9.82 10.80
C PHE A 217 -15.36 9.92 10.45
N HIS A 218 -15.75 10.99 9.78
CA HIS A 218 -17.11 11.21 9.31
C HIS A 218 -17.08 12.18 8.14
N TYR A 219 -17.49 11.74 6.95
CA TYR A 219 -17.37 12.48 5.72
C TYR A 219 -18.70 12.53 4.97
N GLU A 220 -19.36 13.70 5.00
CA GLU A 220 -20.65 13.91 4.33
C GLU A 220 -20.51 14.00 2.80
N GLY A 221 -19.39 14.50 2.32
CA GLY A 221 -19.08 14.59 0.88
C GLY A 221 -18.57 13.29 0.26
N GLY A 222 -18.28 12.26 1.09
CA GLY A 222 -17.86 10.95 0.60
C GLY A 222 -16.60 11.00 -0.27
N ILE A 223 -16.63 10.37 -1.44
CA ILE A 223 -15.46 10.29 -2.33
C ILE A 223 -15.01 11.65 -2.92
N LYS A 224 -15.86 12.68 -2.92
CA LYS A 224 -15.42 14.05 -3.27
C LYS A 224 -14.45 14.60 -2.23
N GLU A 225 -14.76 14.43 -0.95
CA GLU A 225 -13.85 14.81 0.12
C GLU A 225 -12.57 13.96 0.11
N PHE A 226 -12.67 12.69 -0.30
CA PHE A 226 -11.50 11.83 -0.46
C PHE A 226 -10.54 12.36 -1.52
N VAL A 227 -11.03 12.79 -2.68
CA VAL A 227 -10.20 13.43 -3.71
C VAL A 227 -9.56 14.72 -3.17
N SER A 228 -10.30 15.56 -2.45
CA SER A 228 -9.77 16.78 -1.83
C SER A 228 -8.69 16.45 -0.79
N TYR A 229 -8.91 15.41 0.02
CA TYR A 229 -7.93 14.92 0.99
C TYR A 229 -6.62 14.47 0.32
N LEU A 230 -6.70 13.72 -0.77
CA LEU A 230 -5.53 13.26 -1.52
C LEU A 230 -4.80 14.41 -2.23
N ASN A 231 -5.52 15.44 -2.65
CA ASN A 231 -4.95 16.61 -3.31
C ASN A 231 -4.39 17.68 -2.34
N ARG A 232 -4.49 17.48 -1.01
CA ARG A 232 -4.08 18.51 -0.04
C ARG A 232 -2.61 18.93 -0.13
N SER A 233 -1.77 18.09 -0.72
CA SER A 233 -0.33 18.36 -0.93
C SER A 233 0.01 18.80 -2.36
N ASN A 234 -1.00 19.05 -3.20
CA ASN A 234 -0.88 19.55 -4.57
C ASN A 234 -1.70 20.83 -4.73
N VAL A 235 -1.50 21.56 -5.82
CA VAL A 235 -2.35 22.67 -6.21
C VAL A 235 -3.36 22.20 -7.24
N PRO A 236 -4.66 22.18 -6.92
CA PRO A 236 -5.70 21.88 -7.90
C PRO A 236 -5.68 22.90 -9.04
N LEU A 237 -5.91 22.45 -10.27
CA LEU A 237 -6.00 23.35 -11.44
C LEU A 237 -7.33 24.10 -11.51
N TYR A 238 -8.32 23.65 -10.76
CA TYR A 238 -9.65 24.23 -10.63
C TYR A 238 -10.28 23.78 -9.30
N ASP A 239 -11.16 24.59 -8.72
CA ASP A 239 -11.67 24.40 -7.37
C ASP A 239 -12.66 23.23 -7.23
N THR A 240 -13.43 22.97 -8.29
CA THR A 240 -14.54 22.00 -8.27
C THR A 240 -14.02 20.57 -8.47
N VAL A 241 -14.31 19.66 -7.53
CA VAL A 241 -14.14 18.23 -7.76
C VAL A 241 -15.22 17.76 -8.73
N ILE A 242 -14.83 17.22 -9.89
CA ILE A 242 -15.75 16.63 -10.87
C ILE A 242 -16.33 15.35 -10.27
N TYR A 243 -17.67 15.23 -10.31
CA TYR A 243 -18.38 14.10 -9.73
C TYR A 243 -19.37 13.53 -10.73
N CYS A 244 -19.31 12.22 -10.92
CA CYS A 244 -20.21 11.45 -11.78
C CYS A 244 -20.89 10.36 -10.94
N GLU A 245 -22.20 10.27 -10.99
CA GLU A 245 -22.98 9.26 -10.28
C GLU A 245 -24.08 8.73 -11.20
N GLY A 246 -24.31 7.43 -11.19
CA GLY A 246 -25.39 6.83 -11.96
C GLY A 246 -25.52 5.33 -11.76
N LYS A 247 -26.61 4.78 -12.28
CA LYS A 247 -26.86 3.34 -12.27
C LYS A 247 -27.07 2.84 -13.70
N LYS A 248 -26.34 1.78 -14.07
CA LYS A 248 -26.56 1.07 -15.34
C LYS A 248 -26.28 -0.42 -15.15
N ASP A 249 -27.12 -1.27 -15.77
CA ASP A 249 -26.98 -2.75 -15.73
C ASP A 249 -26.81 -3.31 -14.30
N ASN A 250 -27.58 -2.77 -13.34
CA ASN A 250 -27.50 -3.06 -11.90
C ASN A 250 -26.18 -2.69 -11.21
N VAL A 251 -25.26 -2.00 -11.91
CA VAL A 251 -24.04 -1.44 -11.33
C VAL A 251 -24.30 0.01 -10.93
N LEU A 252 -24.10 0.33 -9.66
CA LEU A 252 -24.04 1.71 -9.18
C LEU A 252 -22.61 2.20 -9.38
N VAL A 253 -22.46 3.36 -10.00
CA VAL A 253 -21.18 3.97 -10.33
C VAL A 253 -21.08 5.31 -9.63
N GLU A 254 -20.02 5.53 -8.87
CA GLU A 254 -19.62 6.82 -8.34
C GLU A 254 -18.18 7.09 -8.73
N VAL A 255 -17.90 8.25 -9.29
CA VAL A 255 -16.55 8.69 -9.64
C VAL A 255 -16.36 10.13 -9.19
N ALA A 256 -15.29 10.40 -8.48
CA ALA A 256 -14.83 11.75 -8.17
C ALA A 256 -13.42 11.94 -8.71
N MET A 257 -13.12 13.12 -9.30
CA MET A 257 -11.81 13.39 -9.87
C MET A 257 -11.48 14.88 -9.91
N GLN A 258 -10.19 15.19 -9.84
CA GLN A 258 -9.67 16.55 -9.95
C GLN A 258 -8.23 16.53 -10.47
N HIS A 259 -7.91 17.39 -11.43
CA HIS A 259 -6.53 17.56 -11.90
C HIS A 259 -5.80 18.58 -11.02
N ASN A 260 -4.52 18.34 -10.83
CA ASN A 260 -3.60 19.19 -10.08
C ASN A 260 -2.34 19.50 -10.89
N ASP A 261 -1.42 20.24 -10.31
CA ASP A 261 -0.17 20.70 -10.93
C ASP A 261 0.92 19.63 -11.03
N SER A 262 0.74 18.46 -10.43
CA SER A 262 1.72 17.37 -10.46
C SER A 262 1.80 16.66 -11.83
N TYR A 263 2.73 15.73 -11.95
CA TYR A 263 2.93 14.88 -13.14
C TYR A 263 2.50 13.43 -12.90
N THR A 264 2.07 13.11 -11.69
CA THR A 264 1.67 11.75 -11.30
C THR A 264 0.19 11.47 -11.58
N GLU A 265 -0.13 10.21 -11.89
CA GLU A 265 -1.49 9.69 -12.00
C GLU A 265 -1.83 8.97 -10.70
N ASN A 266 -2.81 9.45 -9.95
CA ASN A 266 -3.27 8.87 -8.68
C ASN A 266 -4.73 8.43 -8.83
N ILE A 267 -4.94 7.20 -9.27
CA ILE A 267 -6.27 6.64 -9.51
C ILE A 267 -6.47 5.42 -8.62
N TYR A 268 -7.49 5.46 -7.77
CA TYR A 268 -7.83 4.37 -6.86
C TYR A 268 -9.22 3.85 -7.18
N SER A 269 -9.35 2.53 -7.27
CA SER A 269 -10.58 1.88 -7.66
C SER A 269 -11.08 0.91 -6.59
N PHE A 270 -12.40 0.92 -6.39
CA PHE A 270 -13.07 0.17 -5.35
C PHE A 270 -14.31 -0.54 -5.88
N VAL A 271 -14.57 -1.73 -5.33
CA VAL A 271 -15.79 -2.52 -5.60
C VAL A 271 -16.40 -2.90 -4.27
N ASN A 272 -17.63 -2.46 -3.98
CA ASN A 272 -18.30 -2.70 -2.70
C ASN A 272 -17.41 -2.31 -1.50
N ASN A 273 -16.73 -1.17 -1.60
CA ASN A 273 -15.76 -0.61 -0.66
C ASN A 273 -14.43 -1.41 -0.50
N ILE A 274 -14.22 -2.45 -1.31
CA ILE A 274 -12.96 -3.20 -1.34
C ILE A 274 -12.02 -2.54 -2.33
N ASN A 275 -10.80 -2.24 -1.90
CA ASN A 275 -9.75 -1.71 -2.77
C ASN A 275 -9.33 -2.77 -3.80
N THR A 276 -9.23 -2.35 -5.06
CA THR A 276 -8.77 -3.17 -6.18
C THR A 276 -7.47 -2.61 -6.75
N PRO A 277 -6.31 -2.84 -6.12
CA PRO A 277 -5.04 -2.23 -6.53
C PRO A 277 -4.60 -2.63 -7.95
N GLU A 278 -5.00 -3.79 -8.44
CA GLU A 278 -4.78 -4.21 -9.83
C GLU A 278 -5.87 -3.71 -10.80
N GLY A 279 -6.84 -2.93 -10.28
CA GLY A 279 -7.94 -2.37 -11.06
C GLY A 279 -8.96 -3.41 -11.51
N GLY A 280 -9.20 -3.47 -12.81
CA GLY A 280 -10.17 -4.36 -13.44
C GLY A 280 -11.02 -3.66 -14.47
N THR A 281 -12.17 -4.27 -14.78
CA THR A 281 -13.07 -3.82 -15.86
C THR A 281 -13.63 -2.42 -15.61
N HIS A 282 -13.96 -2.05 -14.36
CA HIS A 282 -14.46 -0.73 -13.98
C HIS A 282 -13.41 0.37 -14.21
N LEU A 283 -12.15 0.13 -13.85
CA LEU A 283 -11.05 1.05 -14.12
C LEU A 283 -10.81 1.21 -15.64
N THR A 284 -10.89 0.10 -16.39
CA THR A 284 -10.79 0.13 -17.85
C THR A 284 -11.91 0.97 -18.47
N GLY A 285 -13.16 0.83 -17.98
CA GLY A 285 -14.29 1.66 -18.41
C GLY A 285 -14.05 3.15 -18.15
N PHE A 286 -13.56 3.50 -16.97
CA PHE A 286 -13.21 4.88 -16.61
C PHE A 286 -12.15 5.47 -17.54
N ARG A 287 -11.05 4.76 -17.78
CA ARG A 287 -9.95 5.21 -18.66
C ARG A 287 -10.42 5.42 -20.09
N ASN A 288 -11.28 4.56 -20.60
CA ASN A 288 -11.88 4.70 -21.93
C ASN A 288 -12.78 5.94 -22.00
N ALA A 289 -13.68 6.10 -21.03
CA ALA A 289 -14.59 7.25 -20.95
C ALA A 289 -13.84 8.58 -20.95
N LEU A 290 -12.80 8.71 -20.13
CA LEU A 290 -11.97 9.91 -20.09
C LEU A 290 -11.35 10.21 -21.45
N THR A 291 -10.65 9.23 -22.02
CA THR A 291 -9.91 9.42 -23.28
C THR A 291 -10.84 9.84 -24.41
N LYS A 292 -11.98 9.19 -24.54
CA LYS A 292 -12.98 9.50 -25.54
C LYS A 292 -13.59 10.89 -25.32
N THR A 293 -14.12 11.16 -24.14
CA THR A 293 -14.87 12.38 -23.84
C THR A 293 -14.01 13.64 -24.00
N PHE A 294 -12.76 13.65 -23.51
CA PHE A 294 -11.89 14.80 -23.67
C PHE A 294 -11.45 15.03 -25.12
N ASN A 295 -11.18 13.98 -25.90
CA ASN A 295 -10.88 14.12 -27.32
C ASN A 295 -12.08 14.66 -28.11
N ASP A 296 -13.28 14.09 -27.90
CA ASP A 296 -14.51 14.49 -28.59
C ASP A 296 -14.85 15.97 -28.26
N TYR A 297 -14.80 16.34 -26.97
CA TYR A 297 -15.02 17.71 -26.53
C TYR A 297 -13.99 18.69 -27.10
N GLY A 298 -12.69 18.31 -27.04
CA GLY A 298 -11.60 19.14 -27.54
C GLY A 298 -11.68 19.43 -29.04
N ARG A 299 -12.08 18.43 -29.85
CA ARG A 299 -12.28 18.60 -31.30
C ARG A 299 -13.55 19.43 -31.60
N LYS A 300 -14.69 19.09 -30.97
CA LYS A 300 -15.94 19.82 -31.10
C LYS A 300 -15.79 21.32 -30.83
N ASN A 301 -15.02 21.68 -29.79
CA ASN A 301 -14.81 23.05 -29.37
C ASN A 301 -13.52 23.69 -29.94
N LYS A 302 -12.86 23.05 -30.90
CA LYS A 302 -11.62 23.54 -31.56
C LYS A 302 -10.45 23.83 -30.62
N LEU A 303 -10.41 23.16 -29.47
CA LEU A 303 -9.27 23.18 -28.54
C LEU A 303 -8.15 22.24 -29.01
N LEU A 304 -8.51 21.21 -29.79
CA LEU A 304 -7.60 20.30 -30.46
C LEU A 304 -7.77 20.49 -31.98
N LYS A 305 -6.68 20.64 -32.71
CA LYS A 305 -6.70 20.74 -34.16
C LYS A 305 -6.88 19.37 -34.80
N ASP A 306 -7.61 19.30 -35.90
CA ASP A 306 -7.81 18.03 -36.63
C ASP A 306 -6.51 17.45 -37.20
N SER A 307 -5.52 18.31 -37.45
CA SER A 307 -4.18 17.94 -37.92
C SER A 307 -3.25 17.41 -36.81
N GLU A 308 -3.59 17.61 -35.53
CA GLU A 308 -2.82 17.11 -34.39
C GLU A 308 -3.26 15.69 -34.00
N PRO A 309 -2.35 14.82 -33.54
CA PRO A 309 -2.71 13.50 -33.05
C PRO A 309 -3.68 13.62 -31.85
N ALA A 310 -4.57 12.67 -31.71
CA ALA A 310 -5.45 12.59 -30.55
C ALA A 310 -4.63 12.49 -29.26
N LEU A 311 -5.16 13.04 -28.17
CA LEU A 311 -4.58 12.87 -26.83
C LEU A 311 -4.67 11.40 -26.42
N THR A 312 -3.59 10.86 -25.89
CA THR A 312 -3.60 9.52 -25.29
C THR A 312 -4.24 9.57 -23.90
N GLY A 313 -4.64 8.42 -23.38
CA GLY A 313 -5.17 8.34 -22.02
C GLY A 313 -4.17 8.85 -20.99
N GLU A 314 -2.89 8.61 -21.17
CA GLU A 314 -1.83 9.08 -20.27
C GLU A 314 -1.65 10.59 -20.28
N ASP A 315 -1.82 11.24 -21.45
CA ASP A 315 -1.76 12.69 -21.55
C ASP A 315 -2.86 13.36 -20.72
N ILE A 316 -4.07 12.76 -20.72
CA ILE A 316 -5.23 13.26 -20.01
C ILE A 316 -5.14 13.00 -18.51
N ARG A 317 -4.51 11.89 -18.12
CA ARG A 317 -4.41 11.48 -16.72
C ARG A 317 -3.19 12.05 -15.99
N GLU A 318 -2.32 12.80 -16.66
CA GLU A 318 -1.21 13.48 -15.99
C GLU A 318 -1.73 14.51 -14.98
N GLY A 319 -1.34 14.36 -13.71
CA GLY A 319 -1.81 15.17 -12.59
C GLY A 319 -3.25 14.90 -12.18
N LEU A 320 -3.84 13.76 -12.57
CA LEU A 320 -5.19 13.39 -12.20
C LEU A 320 -5.19 12.61 -10.88
N THR A 321 -5.99 13.09 -9.93
CA THR A 321 -6.42 12.32 -8.76
C THR A 321 -7.88 11.89 -8.97
N ALA A 322 -8.17 10.59 -8.91
CA ALA A 322 -9.51 10.06 -9.10
C ALA A 322 -9.82 8.88 -8.20
N ILE A 323 -11.06 8.82 -7.74
CA ILE A 323 -11.64 7.68 -7.00
C ILE A 323 -12.77 7.11 -7.86
N ILE A 324 -12.71 5.81 -8.14
CA ILE A 324 -13.75 5.06 -8.83
C ILE A 324 -14.34 4.06 -7.83
N SER A 325 -15.60 4.20 -7.52
CA SER A 325 -16.35 3.31 -6.64
C SER A 325 -17.52 2.70 -7.39
N VAL A 326 -17.57 1.39 -7.49
CA VAL A 326 -18.71 0.67 -8.05
C VAL A 326 -19.34 -0.23 -7.00
N LYS A 327 -20.66 -0.36 -7.03
CA LYS A 327 -21.42 -1.29 -6.21
C LYS A 327 -22.13 -2.28 -7.11
N ILE A 328 -21.83 -3.57 -6.91
CA ILE A 328 -22.27 -4.68 -7.74
C ILE A 328 -22.84 -5.76 -6.82
N GLU A 329 -23.99 -6.35 -7.17
CA GLU A 329 -24.65 -7.38 -6.36
C GLU A 329 -23.80 -8.67 -6.29
N GLU A 330 -23.24 -9.11 -7.42
CA GLU A 330 -22.42 -10.32 -7.52
C GLU A 330 -21.04 -10.01 -8.15
N PRO A 331 -20.10 -9.40 -7.41
CA PRO A 331 -18.79 -9.10 -7.95
C PRO A 331 -17.95 -10.36 -8.13
N GLN A 332 -17.30 -10.46 -9.28
CA GLN A 332 -16.37 -11.53 -9.64
C GLN A 332 -14.95 -10.98 -9.66
N PHE A 333 -14.11 -11.48 -8.78
CA PHE A 333 -12.72 -11.07 -8.69
C PHE A 333 -11.79 -12.12 -9.29
N GLU A 334 -10.68 -11.66 -9.88
CA GLU A 334 -9.59 -12.53 -10.25
C GLU A 334 -8.79 -12.88 -8.96
N GLY A 335 -9.04 -14.06 -8.39
CA GLY A 335 -8.37 -14.57 -7.20
C GLY A 335 -9.04 -14.21 -5.86
N GLN A 336 -8.61 -14.92 -4.80
CA GLN A 336 -9.16 -14.81 -3.44
C GLN A 336 -8.87 -13.47 -2.77
N THR A 337 -7.80 -12.81 -3.14
CA THR A 337 -7.37 -11.53 -2.56
C THR A 337 -8.16 -10.32 -3.06
N LYS A 338 -9.13 -10.52 -3.97
CA LYS A 338 -10.05 -9.50 -4.49
C LYS A 338 -9.36 -8.29 -5.13
N GLN A 339 -8.14 -8.44 -5.65
CA GLN A 339 -7.31 -7.31 -6.13
C GLN A 339 -7.75 -6.76 -7.49
N LYS A 340 -8.49 -7.55 -8.29
CA LYS A 340 -8.91 -7.17 -9.65
C LYS A 340 -10.32 -7.63 -9.95
N LEU A 341 -11.16 -6.70 -10.46
CA LEU A 341 -12.53 -7.00 -10.86
C LEU A 341 -12.60 -7.59 -12.27
N GLY A 342 -13.35 -8.70 -12.43
CA GLY A 342 -13.55 -9.39 -13.70
C GLY A 342 -14.88 -9.11 -14.41
N ASN A 343 -15.90 -8.59 -13.70
CA ASN A 343 -17.25 -8.36 -14.26
C ASN A 343 -17.25 -7.51 -15.54
N SER A 344 -17.66 -8.05 -16.66
CA SER A 344 -17.66 -7.35 -17.96
C SER A 344 -18.66 -6.19 -18.00
N GLU A 345 -19.82 -6.31 -17.34
CA GLU A 345 -20.86 -5.29 -17.25
C GLU A 345 -20.37 -4.01 -16.57
N ALA A 346 -19.45 -4.11 -15.60
CA ALA A 346 -18.89 -2.96 -14.90
C ALA A 346 -18.14 -2.02 -15.85
N ARG A 347 -17.48 -2.55 -16.88
CA ARG A 347 -16.79 -1.74 -17.89
C ARG A 347 -17.77 -0.85 -18.64
N GLY A 348 -18.86 -1.43 -19.14
CA GLY A 348 -19.87 -0.71 -19.92
C GLY A 348 -20.66 0.30 -19.07
N ALA A 349 -20.95 -0.07 -17.82
CA ALA A 349 -21.65 0.80 -16.88
C ALA A 349 -20.82 2.05 -16.56
N VAL A 350 -19.56 1.87 -16.18
CA VAL A 350 -18.66 3.00 -15.85
C VAL A 350 -18.39 3.86 -17.07
N ASP A 351 -18.09 3.27 -18.24
CA ASP A 351 -17.86 4.02 -19.48
C ASP A 351 -19.07 4.91 -19.82
N SER A 352 -20.28 4.36 -19.76
CA SER A 352 -21.50 5.09 -20.08
C SER A 352 -21.79 6.22 -19.10
N VAL A 353 -21.80 5.92 -17.79
CA VAL A 353 -22.12 6.91 -16.76
C VAL A 353 -21.11 8.05 -16.77
N VAL A 354 -19.82 7.72 -16.83
CA VAL A 354 -18.76 8.74 -16.83
C VAL A 354 -18.78 9.57 -18.11
N SER A 355 -18.91 8.94 -19.30
CA SER A 355 -18.95 9.68 -20.56
C SER A 355 -20.11 10.67 -20.61
N GLU A 356 -21.29 10.26 -20.15
CA GLU A 356 -22.47 11.12 -20.12
C GLU A 356 -22.32 12.29 -19.14
N GLN A 357 -22.03 12.00 -17.88
CA GLN A 357 -21.93 13.01 -16.82
C GLN A 357 -20.76 13.97 -17.04
N LEU A 358 -19.63 13.46 -17.50
CA LEU A 358 -18.46 14.28 -17.80
C LEU A 358 -18.73 15.20 -19.00
N THR A 359 -19.43 14.73 -20.04
CA THR A 359 -19.81 15.59 -21.17
C THR A 359 -20.67 16.76 -20.69
N TYR A 360 -21.68 16.52 -19.86
CA TYR A 360 -22.50 17.60 -19.27
C TYR A 360 -21.66 18.56 -18.43
N PHE A 361 -20.76 18.03 -17.61
CA PHE A 361 -19.89 18.87 -16.79
C PHE A 361 -19.02 19.78 -17.65
N LEU A 362 -18.37 19.25 -18.69
CA LEU A 362 -17.48 20.02 -19.58
C LEU A 362 -18.24 21.12 -20.35
N GLU A 363 -19.47 20.82 -20.79
CA GLU A 363 -20.32 21.81 -21.46
C GLU A 363 -20.76 22.95 -20.52
N GLN A 364 -20.99 22.65 -19.25
CA GLN A 364 -21.32 23.64 -18.23
C GLN A 364 -20.08 24.42 -17.71
N ASN A 365 -18.89 23.85 -17.83
CA ASN A 365 -17.65 24.40 -17.29
C ASN A 365 -16.54 24.51 -18.37
N PRO A 366 -16.74 25.32 -19.43
CA PRO A 366 -15.81 25.37 -20.56
C PRO A 366 -14.40 25.88 -20.17
N SER A 367 -14.27 26.70 -19.13
CA SER A 367 -12.97 27.14 -18.61
C SER A 367 -12.19 25.99 -18.00
N VAL A 368 -12.84 25.12 -17.21
CA VAL A 368 -12.22 23.92 -16.63
C VAL A 368 -11.82 22.95 -17.74
N ALA A 369 -12.71 22.71 -18.69
CA ALA A 369 -12.43 21.86 -19.85
C ALA A 369 -11.19 22.33 -20.63
N LYS A 370 -11.09 23.64 -20.88
CA LYS A 370 -9.92 24.24 -21.55
C LYS A 370 -8.64 24.01 -20.75
N THR A 371 -8.65 24.27 -19.44
CA THR A 371 -7.49 24.08 -18.56
C THR A 371 -6.98 22.63 -18.59
N ILE A 372 -7.88 21.64 -18.52
CA ILE A 372 -7.53 20.22 -18.57
C ILE A 372 -6.92 19.84 -19.93
N ILE A 373 -7.54 20.28 -21.02
CA ILE A 373 -7.07 19.97 -22.38
C ILE A 373 -5.71 20.65 -22.64
N GLU A 374 -5.49 21.89 -22.21
CA GLU A 374 -4.21 22.58 -22.34
C GLU A 374 -3.09 21.85 -21.58
N LYS A 375 -3.36 21.39 -20.34
CA LYS A 375 -2.43 20.54 -19.59
C LYS A 375 -2.13 19.25 -20.34
N SER A 376 -3.15 18.57 -20.85
CA SER A 376 -2.99 17.31 -21.61
C SER A 376 -2.16 17.48 -22.88
N VAL A 377 -2.32 18.59 -23.60
CA VAL A 377 -1.48 18.94 -24.76
C VAL A 377 -0.02 19.17 -24.35
N LEU A 378 0.22 19.82 -23.22
CA LEU A 378 1.58 19.99 -22.68
C LEU A 378 2.20 18.63 -22.30
N ALA A 379 1.42 17.74 -21.67
CA ALA A 379 1.85 16.38 -21.35
C ALA A 379 2.20 15.59 -22.63
N GLN A 380 1.36 15.65 -23.66
CA GLN A 380 1.61 15.00 -24.95
C GLN A 380 2.95 15.46 -25.56
N ARG A 381 3.21 16.77 -25.56
CA ARG A 381 4.47 17.33 -26.07
C ARG A 381 5.68 16.87 -25.26
N ALA A 382 5.55 16.85 -23.94
CA ALA A 382 6.59 16.36 -23.04
C ALA A 382 6.93 14.89 -23.30
N ARG A 383 5.92 14.02 -23.45
CA ARG A 383 6.09 12.61 -23.76
C ARG A 383 6.69 12.39 -25.14
N ALA A 384 6.29 13.16 -26.15
CA ALA A 384 6.90 13.11 -27.46
C ALA A 384 8.40 13.46 -27.40
N ALA A 385 8.78 14.48 -26.63
CA ALA A 385 10.18 14.85 -26.39
C ALA A 385 10.94 13.76 -25.63
N ALA A 386 10.33 13.16 -24.61
CA ALA A 386 10.90 12.05 -23.84
C ALA A 386 11.15 10.81 -24.71
N ARG A 387 10.18 10.42 -25.57
CA ARG A 387 10.34 9.31 -26.53
C ARG A 387 11.52 9.58 -27.47
N LYS A 388 11.62 10.77 -28.02
CA LYS A 388 12.74 11.16 -28.90
C LYS A 388 14.09 11.08 -28.17
N ALA A 389 14.17 11.56 -26.94
CA ALA A 389 15.38 11.47 -26.12
C ALA A 389 15.78 10.02 -25.83
N ARG A 390 14.79 9.17 -25.48
CA ARG A 390 14.98 7.73 -25.29
C ARG A 390 15.50 7.04 -26.54
N ASP A 391 14.86 7.28 -27.69
CA ASP A 391 15.23 6.62 -28.95
C ASP A 391 16.65 7.01 -29.40
N LEU A 392 17.05 8.25 -29.18
CA LEU A 392 18.41 8.71 -29.41
C LEU A 392 19.42 7.99 -28.50
N THR A 393 19.07 7.76 -27.25
CA THR A 393 19.89 7.02 -26.28
C THR A 393 20.03 5.56 -26.71
N ARG A 394 18.92 4.89 -27.06
CA ARG A 394 18.90 3.49 -27.53
C ARG A 394 19.73 3.32 -28.81
N ARG A 395 19.63 4.24 -29.79
CA ARG A 395 20.44 4.19 -31.02
C ARG A 395 21.93 4.33 -30.74
N LYS A 396 22.35 5.20 -29.84
CA LYS A 396 23.74 5.31 -29.39
C LYS A 396 24.22 4.02 -28.75
N THR A 397 23.42 3.44 -27.84
CA THR A 397 23.75 2.18 -27.15
C THR A 397 23.88 0.99 -28.12
N VAL A 398 23.06 0.93 -29.18
CA VAL A 398 23.15 -0.12 -30.22
C VAL A 398 24.39 0.06 -31.11
N LEU A 399 24.78 1.30 -31.39
CA LEU A 399 25.98 1.60 -32.20
C LEU A 399 27.30 1.39 -31.44
N ASP A 400 27.28 1.64 -30.12
CA ASP A 400 28.45 1.50 -29.24
C ASP A 400 28.58 0.09 -28.60
N GLY A 401 27.70 -0.86 -28.96
CA GLY A 401 27.67 -2.23 -28.43
C GLY A 401 27.45 -2.26 -26.94
N LEU A 402 26.17 -2.30 -26.49
CA LEU A 402 25.74 -2.55 -25.07
C LEU A 402 26.70 -1.98 -24.00
N SER A 403 27.20 -0.74 -24.16
CA SER A 403 28.12 -0.19 -23.18
C SER A 403 27.35 0.16 -21.91
N LEU A 404 27.62 -0.60 -20.85
CA LEU A 404 27.21 -0.29 -19.48
C LEU A 404 27.76 1.09 -19.07
N PRO A 405 27.14 1.78 -18.11
CA PRO A 405 27.66 3.06 -17.63
C PRO A 405 29.14 2.95 -17.28
N GLY A 406 29.98 3.85 -17.75
CA GLY A 406 31.44 3.78 -17.54
C GLY A 406 31.87 3.80 -16.08
N LYS A 407 30.99 4.23 -15.17
CA LYS A 407 31.20 4.21 -13.73
C LYS A 407 30.67 2.95 -13.02
N LEU A 408 29.94 2.07 -13.72
CA LEU A 408 29.48 0.81 -13.17
C LEU A 408 30.66 -0.16 -13.06
N ALA A 409 30.97 -0.61 -11.85
CA ALA A 409 31.84 -1.77 -11.65
C ALA A 409 30.97 -3.02 -11.56
N ASP A 410 30.74 -3.67 -12.68
CA ASP A 410 29.85 -4.83 -12.80
C ASP A 410 30.42 -6.10 -12.18
N CYS A 411 29.56 -7.09 -11.92
CA CYS A 411 29.92 -8.43 -11.51
C CYS A 411 30.05 -9.37 -12.71
N SER A 412 30.71 -10.50 -12.52
CA SER A 412 30.98 -11.46 -13.60
C SER A 412 29.88 -12.51 -13.78
N SER A 413 29.08 -12.82 -12.73
CA SER A 413 27.96 -13.75 -12.84
C SER A 413 26.89 -13.21 -13.80
N LYS A 414 26.26 -14.14 -14.53
CA LYS A 414 25.14 -13.90 -15.46
C LYS A 414 23.79 -14.35 -14.88
N HIS A 415 23.78 -14.79 -13.63
CA HIS A 415 22.63 -15.28 -12.90
C HIS A 415 22.07 -14.16 -12.02
N PRO A 416 20.98 -13.46 -12.41
CA PRO A 416 20.46 -12.31 -11.68
C PRO A 416 20.11 -12.62 -10.20
N GLU A 417 19.68 -13.86 -9.92
CA GLU A 417 19.32 -14.36 -8.60
C GLU A 417 20.50 -14.40 -7.61
N GLU A 418 21.74 -14.50 -8.14
CA GLU A 418 22.98 -14.46 -7.36
C GLU A 418 23.58 -13.05 -7.30
N CYS A 419 23.13 -12.16 -8.19
CA CYS A 419 23.75 -10.85 -8.37
C CYS A 419 23.07 -9.78 -7.55
N GLU A 420 23.87 -8.87 -7.04
CA GLU A 420 23.42 -7.69 -6.30
C GLU A 420 24.17 -6.44 -6.74
N ILE A 421 23.52 -5.28 -6.70
CA ILE A 421 24.13 -4.00 -7.04
C ILE A 421 24.01 -3.04 -5.86
N TYR A 422 25.14 -2.43 -5.49
CA TYR A 422 25.23 -1.36 -4.52
C TYR A 422 25.16 0.00 -5.23
N ILE A 423 24.16 0.79 -4.90
CA ILE A 423 24.07 2.20 -5.30
C ILE A 423 24.74 3.01 -4.20
N VAL A 424 25.90 3.60 -4.51
CA VAL A 424 26.81 4.19 -3.52
C VAL A 424 26.85 5.70 -3.67
N GLU A 425 26.81 6.43 -2.57
CA GLU A 425 26.96 7.87 -2.56
C GLU A 425 28.42 8.30 -2.78
N GLY A 426 28.63 9.09 -3.85
CA GLY A 426 29.92 9.71 -4.13
C GLY A 426 30.99 8.77 -4.74
N ASP A 427 31.98 9.39 -5.37
CA ASP A 427 33.07 8.65 -6.02
C ASP A 427 34.07 8.07 -4.99
N SER A 428 34.22 8.68 -3.78
CA SER A 428 35.13 8.20 -2.74
C SER A 428 34.64 6.89 -2.12
N ALA A 429 33.41 6.87 -1.63
CA ALA A 429 32.80 5.64 -1.09
C ALA A 429 32.61 4.59 -2.21
N GLY A 430 32.33 5.04 -3.45
CA GLY A 430 32.30 4.19 -4.62
C GLY A 430 33.62 3.49 -4.93
N GLY A 431 34.75 4.14 -4.65
CA GLY A 431 36.08 3.55 -4.74
C GLY A 431 36.29 2.44 -3.72
N SER A 432 36.05 2.73 -2.44
CA SER A 432 36.14 1.73 -1.36
C SER A 432 35.21 0.54 -1.59
N ALA A 433 33.97 0.77 -2.01
CA ALA A 433 33.00 -0.28 -2.32
C ALA A 433 33.41 -1.14 -3.51
N LYS A 434 33.98 -0.52 -4.55
CA LYS A 434 34.52 -1.22 -5.72
C LYS A 434 35.64 -2.17 -5.35
N ASP A 435 36.52 -1.75 -4.42
CA ASP A 435 37.64 -2.57 -3.97
C ASP A 435 37.21 -3.66 -2.98
N ALA A 436 36.22 -3.36 -2.12
CA ALA A 436 35.68 -4.26 -1.12
C ALA A 436 34.85 -5.41 -1.71
N ARG A 437 34.09 -5.16 -2.81
CA ARG A 437 33.06 -6.07 -3.32
C ARG A 437 33.56 -7.47 -3.74
N ASN A 438 32.68 -8.45 -3.63
CA ASN A 438 32.87 -9.72 -4.34
C ASN A 438 32.62 -9.51 -5.85
N LYS A 439 33.70 -9.58 -6.65
CA LYS A 439 33.65 -9.32 -8.09
C LYS A 439 32.83 -10.33 -8.89
N SER A 440 32.50 -11.49 -8.31
CA SER A 440 31.68 -12.49 -9.01
C SER A 440 30.19 -12.16 -8.98
N THR A 441 29.69 -11.67 -7.85
CA THR A 441 28.24 -11.49 -7.60
C THR A 441 27.82 -10.06 -7.25
N GLN A 442 28.78 -9.19 -6.86
CA GLN A 442 28.47 -7.83 -6.44
C GLN A 442 28.94 -6.80 -7.46
N ALA A 443 28.00 -5.92 -7.86
CA ALA A 443 28.27 -4.73 -8.67
C ALA A 443 28.18 -3.47 -7.81
N THR A 444 28.88 -2.39 -8.21
CA THR A 444 28.79 -1.08 -7.55
C THR A 444 28.57 0.01 -8.60
N LEU A 445 27.65 0.92 -8.29
CA LEU A 445 27.32 2.09 -9.11
C LEU A 445 27.41 3.35 -8.24
N PRO A 446 28.49 4.13 -8.31
CA PRO A 446 28.57 5.40 -7.59
C PRO A 446 27.70 6.46 -8.25
N LEU A 447 27.00 7.24 -7.43
CA LEU A 447 26.20 8.39 -7.83
C LEU A 447 26.91 9.69 -7.46
N ARG A 448 26.90 10.68 -8.36
CA ARG A 448 27.50 11.98 -8.12
C ARG A 448 26.50 12.95 -7.47
N GLY A 449 26.45 12.91 -6.16
CA GLY A 449 25.58 13.79 -5.37
C GLY A 449 24.08 13.45 -5.47
N LYS A 450 23.25 14.42 -5.13
CA LYS A 450 21.79 14.27 -5.10
C LYS A 450 21.24 14.09 -6.51
N ILE A 451 20.48 13.01 -6.74
CA ILE A 451 19.81 12.78 -8.02
C ILE A 451 18.62 13.74 -8.19
N LEU A 452 18.10 13.82 -9.42
CA LEU A 452 16.90 14.58 -9.71
C LEU A 452 15.72 14.08 -8.87
N ASN A 453 15.03 15.00 -8.20
CA ASN A 453 13.76 14.69 -7.57
C ASN A 453 12.69 14.50 -8.64
N VAL A 454 12.31 13.25 -8.87
CA VAL A 454 11.37 12.87 -9.93
C VAL A 454 9.92 13.27 -9.62
N GLU A 455 9.56 13.49 -8.36
CA GLU A 455 8.24 13.99 -7.98
C GLU A 455 7.96 15.38 -8.56
N LYS A 456 9.01 16.19 -8.75
CA LYS A 456 8.97 17.57 -9.29
C LYS A 456 9.37 17.67 -10.75
N ALA A 457 9.61 16.54 -11.43
CA ALA A 457 10.23 16.56 -12.73
C ALA A 457 9.35 15.92 -13.80
N ARG A 458 9.29 16.56 -14.96
CA ARG A 458 8.65 15.99 -16.14
C ARG A 458 9.49 14.86 -16.71
N LEU A 459 8.83 13.95 -17.42
CA LEU A 459 9.42 12.73 -17.96
C LEU A 459 10.63 12.99 -18.91
N ASP A 460 10.59 14.07 -19.68
CA ASP A 460 11.71 14.46 -20.56
C ASP A 460 12.98 14.82 -19.77
N ARG A 461 12.85 15.48 -18.62
CA ARG A 461 13.96 15.77 -17.71
C ARG A 461 14.49 14.52 -17.02
N ILE A 462 13.61 13.60 -16.65
CA ILE A 462 13.97 12.32 -16.03
C ILE A 462 14.85 11.51 -16.99
N TYR A 463 14.42 11.32 -18.23
CA TYR A 463 15.24 10.68 -19.26
C TYR A 463 16.49 11.50 -19.66
N GLY A 464 16.50 12.82 -19.39
CA GLY A 464 17.66 13.69 -19.58
C GLY A 464 18.76 13.52 -18.53
N ASN A 465 18.42 13.09 -17.30
CA ASN A 465 19.33 13.02 -16.17
C ASN A 465 20.34 11.87 -16.31
N ALA A 466 21.63 12.17 -16.14
CA ALA A 466 22.71 11.20 -16.35
C ALA A 466 22.72 10.07 -15.30
N GLU A 467 22.44 10.40 -14.03
CA GLU A 467 22.44 9.44 -12.94
C GLU A 467 21.28 8.45 -13.09
N ILE A 468 20.08 8.97 -13.41
CA ILE A 468 18.90 8.14 -13.67
C ILE A 468 19.12 7.23 -14.88
N LYS A 469 19.70 7.75 -15.97
CA LYS A 469 20.08 6.91 -17.15
C LYS A 469 21.03 5.79 -16.77
N SER A 470 22.02 6.09 -15.93
CA SER A 470 22.97 5.08 -15.46
C SER A 470 22.28 3.97 -14.69
N MET A 471 21.32 4.29 -13.81
CA MET A 471 20.55 3.30 -13.08
C MET A 471 19.64 2.47 -13.99
N ILE A 472 18.90 3.11 -14.91
CA ILE A 472 18.04 2.41 -15.88
C ILE A 472 18.86 1.40 -16.69
N THR A 473 20.05 1.82 -17.19
CA THR A 473 20.93 0.97 -17.98
C THR A 473 21.53 -0.16 -17.12
N ALA A 474 21.94 0.13 -15.87
CA ALA A 474 22.51 -0.86 -14.97
C ALA A 474 21.47 -1.93 -14.59
N PHE A 475 20.26 -1.55 -14.25
CA PHE A 475 19.19 -2.50 -13.87
C PHE A 475 18.69 -3.32 -15.06
N GLY A 476 18.63 -2.72 -16.24
CA GLY A 476 18.22 -3.37 -17.49
C GLY A 476 16.71 -3.44 -17.72
N THR A 477 15.89 -3.09 -16.73
CA THR A 477 14.43 -3.23 -16.75
C THR A 477 13.69 -2.21 -17.60
N GLY A 478 14.32 -1.07 -17.94
CA GLY A 478 13.57 0.10 -18.39
C GLY A 478 12.79 0.77 -17.25
N ILE A 479 11.96 1.75 -17.58
CA ILE A 479 11.07 2.44 -16.63
C ILE A 479 9.71 2.70 -17.27
N HIS A 480 8.69 2.93 -16.45
CA HIS A 480 7.33 3.28 -16.86
C HIS A 480 6.75 2.25 -17.84
N GLU A 481 6.31 2.65 -19.06
CA GLU A 481 5.75 1.76 -20.08
C GLU A 481 6.74 0.68 -20.59
N ASP A 482 8.03 0.97 -20.53
CA ASP A 482 9.08 0.04 -20.99
C ASP A 482 9.57 -0.89 -19.88
N PHE A 483 9.00 -0.78 -18.66
CA PHE A 483 9.44 -1.59 -17.53
C PHE A 483 9.15 -3.07 -17.77
N ASP A 484 10.17 -3.88 -17.65
CA ASP A 484 10.10 -5.34 -17.81
C ASP A 484 10.99 -6.00 -16.74
N ILE A 485 10.35 -6.52 -15.71
CA ILE A 485 11.02 -7.15 -14.56
C ILE A 485 11.86 -8.36 -14.97
N SER A 486 11.50 -9.07 -16.04
CA SER A 486 12.24 -10.24 -16.52
C SER A 486 13.65 -9.91 -17.01
N LYS A 487 13.92 -8.63 -17.28
CA LYS A 487 15.23 -8.12 -17.70
C LYS A 487 16.10 -7.62 -16.55
N LEU A 488 15.62 -7.75 -15.32
CA LEU A 488 16.37 -7.32 -14.15
C LEU A 488 17.69 -8.10 -14.03
N ARG A 489 18.79 -7.36 -13.91
CA ARG A 489 20.14 -7.94 -13.88
C ARG A 489 20.61 -8.29 -12.46
N TYR A 490 19.97 -7.75 -11.43
CA TYR A 490 20.35 -7.93 -10.03
C TYR A 490 19.11 -8.14 -9.17
N HIS A 491 18.98 -9.28 -8.51
CA HIS A 491 17.84 -9.55 -7.61
C HIS A 491 17.98 -8.93 -6.22
N LYS A 492 19.07 -8.14 -5.99
CA LYS A 492 19.16 -7.21 -4.86
C LYS A 492 19.72 -5.87 -5.34
N ILE A 493 18.93 -4.83 -5.12
CA ILE A 493 19.32 -3.44 -5.34
C ILE A 493 19.49 -2.83 -3.96
N ILE A 494 20.72 -2.53 -3.58
CA ILE A 494 21.10 -2.12 -2.24
C ILE A 494 21.50 -0.65 -2.28
N ILE A 495 20.72 0.20 -1.62
CA ILE A 495 21.03 1.61 -1.44
C ILE A 495 22.00 1.72 -0.26
N MET A 496 23.17 2.28 -0.49
CA MET A 496 24.23 2.44 0.49
C MET A 496 24.72 3.90 0.49
N THR A 497 24.20 4.67 1.42
CA THR A 497 24.47 6.11 1.59
C THR A 497 25.12 6.38 2.94
N ASP A 498 25.71 7.55 3.08
CA ASP A 498 26.28 8.02 4.34
C ASP A 498 25.22 8.09 5.44
N ALA A 499 25.64 7.91 6.70
CA ALA A 499 24.76 7.95 7.86
C ALA A 499 24.50 9.40 8.34
N ASP A 500 24.32 10.32 7.42
CA ASP A 500 24.04 11.73 7.68
C ASP A 500 22.74 12.21 7.00
N VAL A 501 22.40 13.47 7.18
CA VAL A 501 21.16 14.06 6.61
C VAL A 501 21.17 14.10 5.08
N ASP A 502 22.33 14.22 4.45
CA ASP A 502 22.45 14.21 2.99
C ASP A 502 22.28 12.80 2.43
N GLY A 503 22.86 11.79 3.08
CA GLY A 503 22.67 10.39 2.73
C GLY A 503 21.22 9.93 2.91
N ALA A 504 20.54 10.34 3.98
CA ALA A 504 19.11 10.10 4.18
C ALA A 504 18.26 10.74 3.06
N HIS A 505 18.61 11.94 2.62
CA HIS A 505 17.94 12.60 1.50
C HIS A 505 18.19 11.88 0.17
N ILE A 506 19.42 11.42 -0.10
CA ILE A 506 19.74 10.65 -1.31
C ILE A 506 18.97 9.33 -1.33
N SER A 507 18.91 8.61 -0.21
CA SER A 507 18.10 7.40 -0.10
C SER A 507 16.62 7.66 -0.39
N THR A 508 16.06 8.76 0.12
CA THR A 508 14.67 9.16 -0.14
C THR A 508 14.43 9.50 -1.61
N LEU A 509 15.37 10.20 -2.27
CA LEU A 509 15.29 10.49 -3.71
C LEU A 509 15.32 9.19 -4.56
N LEU A 510 16.17 8.23 -4.18
CA LEU A 510 16.26 6.93 -4.85
C LEU A 510 14.99 6.11 -4.65
N LEU A 511 14.47 6.06 -3.43
CA LEU A 511 13.20 5.39 -3.14
C LEU A 511 12.04 6.03 -3.90
N THR A 512 12.01 7.36 -4.00
CA THR A 512 11.00 8.08 -4.80
C THR A 512 11.07 7.67 -6.27
N PHE A 513 12.28 7.61 -6.84
CA PHE A 513 12.47 7.18 -8.23
C PHE A 513 12.02 5.72 -8.43
N ILE A 514 12.44 4.80 -7.57
CA ILE A 514 12.06 3.38 -7.69
C ILE A 514 10.55 3.22 -7.50
N TYR A 515 9.97 3.87 -6.50
CA TYR A 515 8.54 3.79 -6.23
C TYR A 515 7.68 4.30 -7.40
N ARG A 516 8.04 5.46 -7.98
CA ARG A 516 7.27 6.08 -9.07
C ARG A 516 7.44 5.39 -10.42
N PHE A 517 8.61 4.83 -10.70
CA PHE A 517 8.94 4.34 -12.06
C PHE A 517 9.23 2.84 -12.16
N MET A 518 9.46 2.17 -11.03
CA MET A 518 9.79 0.74 -10.95
C MET A 518 9.17 0.08 -9.70
N PRO A 519 7.88 0.31 -9.35
CA PRO A 519 7.28 -0.16 -8.08
C PRO A 519 7.36 -1.68 -7.93
N GLU A 520 7.38 -2.41 -9.03
CA GLU A 520 7.48 -3.87 -9.04
C GLU A 520 8.77 -4.40 -8.39
N LEU A 521 9.85 -3.61 -8.41
CA LEU A 521 11.09 -3.94 -7.70
C LEU A 521 10.91 -4.00 -6.17
N ILE A 522 10.06 -3.12 -5.64
CA ILE A 522 9.71 -3.11 -4.20
C ILE A 522 8.75 -4.26 -3.89
N LYS A 523 7.70 -4.44 -4.70
CA LYS A 523 6.70 -5.49 -4.51
C LYS A 523 7.32 -6.89 -4.47
N GLN A 524 8.26 -7.17 -5.37
CA GLN A 524 8.98 -8.44 -5.42
C GLN A 524 10.15 -8.53 -4.43
N GLY A 525 10.41 -7.45 -3.68
CA GLY A 525 11.36 -7.43 -2.58
C GLY A 525 12.82 -7.42 -3.00
N TYR A 526 13.13 -6.76 -4.11
CA TYR A 526 14.50 -6.63 -4.62
C TYR A 526 15.22 -5.38 -4.11
N VAL A 527 14.56 -4.49 -3.34
CA VAL A 527 15.13 -3.21 -2.86
C VAL A 527 15.49 -3.30 -1.38
N TYR A 528 16.70 -2.87 -1.04
CA TYR A 528 17.24 -2.92 0.31
C TYR A 528 17.98 -1.63 0.65
N LEU A 529 18.04 -1.29 1.95
CA LEU A 529 18.89 -0.26 2.53
C LEU A 529 20.01 -0.96 3.30
N ALA A 530 21.26 -0.66 2.97
CA ALA A 530 22.40 -1.11 3.76
C ALA A 530 22.46 -0.36 5.09
N GLN A 531 22.86 -1.06 6.14
CA GLN A 531 23.08 -0.48 7.47
C GLN A 531 24.57 -0.59 7.81
N PRO A 532 25.40 0.43 7.48
CA PRO A 532 26.78 0.48 7.94
C PRO A 532 26.81 0.77 9.45
N PRO A 533 27.89 0.38 10.16
CA PRO A 533 28.05 0.70 11.57
C PRO A 533 28.23 2.22 11.77
N LEU A 534 27.69 2.73 12.88
CA LEU A 534 27.87 4.12 13.28
C LEU A 534 29.18 4.33 14.05
N TYR A 535 29.65 3.30 14.75
CA TYR A 535 30.83 3.39 15.61
C TYR A 535 31.79 2.22 15.40
N LYS A 536 33.07 2.54 15.45
CA LYS A 536 34.18 1.58 15.63
C LYS A 536 34.76 1.78 17.00
N ILE A 537 34.91 0.70 17.77
CA ILE A 537 35.53 0.69 19.08
C ILE A 537 36.79 -0.18 19.00
N GLU A 538 37.94 0.36 19.38
CA GLU A 538 39.19 -0.37 19.42
C GLU A 538 39.73 -0.41 20.87
N LYS A 539 40.01 -1.62 21.35
CA LYS A 539 40.67 -1.85 22.64
C LYS A 539 41.60 -3.05 22.55
N ASN A 540 42.88 -2.89 22.96
CA ASN A 540 43.87 -3.96 22.98
C ASN A 540 43.99 -4.72 21.64
N LYS A 541 43.95 -4.01 20.51
CA LYS A 541 43.99 -4.56 19.14
C LYS A 541 42.76 -5.39 18.76
N ARG A 542 41.71 -5.39 19.55
CA ARG A 542 40.41 -5.94 19.18
C ARG A 542 39.49 -4.80 18.71
N VAL A 543 38.70 -5.08 17.72
CA VAL A 543 37.78 -4.13 17.12
C VAL A 543 36.37 -4.64 17.32
N TRP A 544 35.43 -3.74 17.65
CA TRP A 544 34.01 -3.94 17.70
C TRP A 544 33.34 -2.86 16.87
N TYR A 545 32.19 -3.19 16.30
CA TYR A 545 31.36 -2.25 15.57
C TYR A 545 30.01 -2.13 16.28
N ALA A 546 29.45 -0.92 16.32
CA ALA A 546 28.14 -0.67 16.89
C ALA A 546 27.26 0.08 15.85
N TYR A 547 26.04 -0.37 15.72
CA TYR A 547 25.05 0.13 14.75
C TYR A 547 24.04 1.09 15.39
N SER A 548 24.09 1.25 16.72
CA SER A 548 23.28 2.20 17.48
C SER A 548 24.03 2.68 18.72
N ASP A 549 23.54 3.77 19.33
CA ASP A 549 24.05 4.27 20.62
C ASP A 549 23.83 3.28 21.76
N GLU A 550 22.74 2.53 21.71
CA GLU A 550 22.44 1.48 22.69
C GLU A 550 23.47 0.35 22.59
N GLU A 551 23.76 -0.12 21.39
CA GLU A 551 24.74 -1.16 21.13
C GLU A 551 26.16 -0.70 21.54
N LEU A 552 26.53 0.55 21.21
CA LEU A 552 27.77 1.15 21.69
C LEU A 552 27.86 1.08 23.22
N ASN A 553 26.79 1.50 23.92
CA ASN A 553 26.76 1.47 25.37
C ASN A 553 26.84 0.06 25.94
N ASN A 554 26.23 -0.92 25.30
CA ASN A 554 26.30 -2.33 25.72
C ASN A 554 27.71 -2.90 25.54
N ILE A 555 28.34 -2.65 24.39
CA ILE A 555 29.77 -3.03 24.17
C ILE A 555 30.68 -2.38 25.22
N LEU A 556 30.50 -1.07 25.49
CA LEU A 556 31.32 -0.38 26.51
C LEU A 556 31.07 -0.89 27.93
N LYS A 557 29.90 -1.40 28.26
CA LYS A 557 29.62 -2.08 29.55
C LYS A 557 30.40 -3.39 29.63
N GLU A 558 30.45 -4.16 28.56
CA GLU A 558 31.09 -5.47 28.50
C GLU A 558 32.61 -5.36 28.56
N ILE A 559 33.21 -4.47 27.74
CA ILE A 559 34.68 -4.32 27.67
C ILE A 559 35.26 -3.40 28.76
N GLY A 560 34.40 -2.70 29.50
CA GLY A 560 34.75 -1.68 30.50
C GLY A 560 35.01 -0.31 29.87
N ARG A 561 34.47 0.74 30.53
CA ARG A 561 34.71 2.14 30.13
C ARG A 561 36.02 2.63 30.74
N ASP A 562 37.09 2.62 29.96
CA ASP A 562 38.40 3.15 30.37
C ASP A 562 39.01 4.05 29.27
N GLN A 563 40.10 4.73 29.59
CA GLN A 563 40.79 5.64 28.67
C GLN A 563 41.49 4.92 27.50
N ASN A 564 41.55 3.58 27.50
CA ASN A 564 42.17 2.80 26.45
C ASN A 564 41.18 2.47 25.31
N ASN A 565 39.90 2.82 25.47
CA ASN A 565 38.91 2.67 24.41
C ASN A 565 39.08 3.78 23.39
N LYS A 566 39.44 3.45 22.15
CA LYS A 566 39.42 4.36 21.03
C LYS A 566 38.05 4.21 20.33
N ILE A 567 37.20 5.22 20.41
CA ILE A 567 35.90 5.25 19.77
C ILE A 567 35.99 6.19 18.59
N GLN A 568 35.72 5.69 17.40
CA GLN A 568 35.56 6.47 16.17
C GLN A 568 34.08 6.43 15.77
N ARG A 569 33.48 7.60 15.58
CA ARG A 569 32.16 7.73 14.95
C ARG A 569 32.36 7.92 13.45
N TYR A 570 31.75 7.06 12.65
CA TYR A 570 31.75 7.21 11.20
C TYR A 570 30.72 8.27 10.80
N LYS A 571 31.15 9.25 10.02
CA LYS A 571 30.27 10.28 9.42
C LYS A 571 29.87 9.92 8.00
N GLY A 572 30.70 9.14 7.31
CA GLY A 572 30.45 8.71 5.96
C GLY A 572 31.20 7.44 5.60
N LEU A 573 30.72 6.73 4.58
CA LEU A 573 31.30 5.49 4.04
C LEU A 573 32.72 5.68 3.51
N GLY A 574 33.05 6.89 3.08
CA GLY A 574 34.42 7.24 2.61
C GLY A 574 35.49 7.22 3.71
N GLU A 575 35.09 7.15 4.99
CA GLU A 575 36.01 7.00 6.13
C GLU A 575 36.39 5.53 6.38
N MET A 576 35.70 4.58 5.76
CA MET A 576 35.99 3.16 5.84
C MET A 576 36.95 2.76 4.72
N ASP A 577 37.96 1.96 5.07
CA ASP A 577 38.73 1.23 4.08
C ASP A 577 37.94 0.05 3.51
N ALA A 578 38.45 -0.57 2.45
CA ALA A 578 37.75 -1.63 1.74
C ALA A 578 37.52 -2.88 2.64
N GLU A 579 38.44 -3.20 3.55
CA GLU A 579 38.29 -4.34 4.45
C GLU A 579 37.19 -4.11 5.48
N GLN A 580 37.16 -2.93 6.11
CA GLN A 580 36.10 -2.53 7.05
C GLN A 580 34.74 -2.52 6.39
N LEU A 581 34.64 -1.96 5.17
CA LEU A 581 33.38 -1.89 4.43
C LEU A 581 32.88 -3.30 4.03
N TRP A 582 33.81 -4.19 3.68
CA TRP A 582 33.47 -5.59 3.42
C TRP A 582 32.92 -6.26 4.68
N GLU A 583 33.71 -6.29 5.76
CA GLU A 583 33.38 -7.02 6.99
C GLU A 583 32.06 -6.57 7.65
N THR A 584 31.71 -5.28 7.53
CA THR A 584 30.56 -4.71 8.24
C THR A 584 29.30 -4.53 7.38
N THR A 585 29.47 -4.33 6.06
CA THR A 585 28.36 -3.81 5.22
C THR A 585 28.16 -4.59 3.93
N MET A 586 29.20 -5.23 3.37
CA MET A 586 29.08 -5.90 2.07
C MET A 586 29.17 -7.42 2.14
N ASP A 587 29.74 -7.99 3.19
CA ASP A 587 29.80 -9.45 3.38
C ASP A 587 28.39 -10.01 3.60
N PRO A 588 27.88 -10.89 2.73
CA PRO A 588 26.56 -11.49 2.86
C PRO A 588 26.29 -12.21 4.18
N GLU A 589 27.34 -12.71 4.86
CA GLU A 589 27.23 -13.45 6.11
C GLU A 589 27.08 -12.53 7.34
N HIS A 590 27.58 -11.29 7.27
CA HIS A 590 27.67 -10.41 8.44
C HIS A 590 26.89 -9.09 8.31
N ARG A 591 26.60 -8.66 7.10
CA ARG A 591 25.94 -7.38 6.82
C ARG A 591 24.49 -7.33 7.32
N ILE A 592 24.03 -6.14 7.63
CA ILE A 592 22.62 -5.85 7.96
C ILE A 592 21.97 -5.14 6.78
N LEU A 593 20.91 -5.73 6.23
CA LEU A 593 20.10 -5.12 5.17
C LEU A 593 18.66 -4.97 5.64
N LEU A 594 18.11 -3.77 5.49
CA LEU A 594 16.69 -3.50 5.66
C LEU A 594 15.97 -3.65 4.32
N ARG A 595 15.08 -4.62 4.22
CA ARG A 595 14.25 -4.79 3.02
C ARG A 595 13.17 -3.72 2.96
N VAL A 596 13.09 -3.04 1.82
CA VAL A 596 12.03 -2.08 1.56
C VAL A 596 10.76 -2.85 1.17
N THR A 597 9.68 -2.58 1.88
CA THR A 597 8.36 -3.20 1.63
C THR A 597 7.30 -2.12 1.46
N MET A 598 6.23 -2.45 0.75
CA MET A 598 5.05 -1.59 0.65
C MET A 598 3.79 -2.42 0.88
N ASN A 599 2.81 -1.82 1.54
CA ASN A 599 1.48 -2.40 1.65
C ASN A 599 0.60 -1.85 0.53
N GLU A 600 0.23 -2.70 -0.43
CA GLU A 600 -0.58 -2.31 -1.59
C GLU A 600 -1.99 -1.81 -1.21
N GLU A 601 -2.50 -2.23 -0.05
CA GLU A 601 -3.79 -1.77 0.49
C GLU A 601 -3.73 -0.31 0.97
N MET A 602 -2.52 0.22 1.20
CA MET A 602 -2.26 1.58 1.66
C MET A 602 -1.68 2.49 0.57
N THR A 603 -1.82 2.12 -0.71
CA THR A 603 -1.20 2.84 -1.83
C THR A 603 -1.55 4.32 -1.85
N SER A 604 -2.81 4.68 -1.55
CA SER A 604 -3.26 6.07 -1.51
C SER A 604 -2.50 6.93 -0.48
N GLU A 605 -2.20 6.37 0.69
CA GLU A 605 -1.46 7.08 1.74
C GLU A 605 0.05 7.08 1.47
N ILE A 606 0.58 6.02 0.86
CA ILE A 606 1.99 5.98 0.41
C ILE A 606 2.22 7.06 -0.66
N ASP A 607 1.35 7.16 -1.66
CA ASP A 607 1.39 8.20 -2.69
C ASP A 607 1.35 9.60 -2.07
N LEU A 608 0.42 9.82 -1.15
CA LEU A 608 0.29 11.09 -0.46
C LEU A 608 1.53 11.42 0.39
N THR A 609 2.16 10.43 1.01
CA THR A 609 3.40 10.60 1.77
C THR A 609 4.54 11.06 0.87
N PHE A 610 4.74 10.38 -0.28
CA PHE A 610 5.75 10.82 -1.25
C PHE A 610 5.46 12.22 -1.78
N THR A 611 4.21 12.53 -2.13
CA THR A 611 3.82 13.86 -2.59
C THR A 611 4.05 14.93 -1.51
N THR A 612 3.71 14.65 -0.25
CA THR A 612 3.93 15.57 0.87
C THR A 612 5.40 15.84 1.11
N LEU A 613 6.23 14.79 1.17
CA LEU A 613 7.65 14.90 1.50
C LEU A 613 8.48 15.42 0.33
N MET A 614 8.17 15.00 -0.89
CA MET A 614 8.99 15.23 -2.07
C MET A 614 8.36 16.21 -3.08
N GLY A 615 7.10 16.57 -2.92
CA GLY A 615 6.37 17.51 -3.78
C GLY A 615 6.78 18.97 -3.58
N ASP A 616 6.15 19.90 -4.33
CA ASP A 616 6.49 21.32 -4.34
C ASP A 616 5.93 22.09 -3.14
N GLN A 617 4.83 21.62 -2.54
CA GLN A 617 4.17 22.31 -1.45
C GLN A 617 4.98 22.23 -0.14
N VAL A 618 5.30 23.39 0.44
CA VAL A 618 6.13 23.48 1.66
C VAL A 618 5.29 23.26 2.92
N GLU A 619 4.08 23.84 2.96
CA GLU A 619 3.25 23.85 4.16
C GLU A 619 2.83 22.42 4.61
N PRO A 620 2.31 21.54 3.73
CA PRO A 620 1.98 20.18 4.13
C PRO A 620 3.20 19.40 4.65
N ARG A 621 4.39 19.66 4.09
CA ARG A 621 5.64 19.05 4.56
C ARG A 621 6.03 19.56 5.93
N ARG A 622 5.88 20.86 6.19
CA ARG A 622 6.15 21.45 7.50
C ARG A 622 5.24 20.86 8.56
N GLU A 623 3.94 20.80 8.29
CA GLU A 623 2.97 20.19 9.19
C GLU A 623 3.30 18.72 9.47
N PHE A 624 3.70 17.94 8.45
CA PHE A 624 4.12 16.56 8.62
C PHE A 624 5.34 16.46 9.56
N ILE A 625 6.35 17.32 9.37
CA ILE A 625 7.55 17.35 10.21
C ILE A 625 7.18 17.68 11.65
N GLU A 626 6.35 18.70 11.88
CA GLU A 626 5.93 19.13 13.22
C GLU A 626 5.16 18.01 13.95
N GLN A 627 4.27 17.32 13.26
CA GLN A 627 3.48 16.21 13.82
C GLN A 627 4.33 14.98 14.16
N ASN A 628 5.40 14.73 13.41
CA ASN A 628 6.23 13.54 13.51
C ASN A 628 7.61 13.79 14.15
N ALA A 629 7.94 15.02 14.54
CA ALA A 629 9.26 15.39 15.08
C ALA A 629 9.67 14.56 16.30
N LYS A 630 8.73 14.15 17.12
CA LYS A 630 8.97 13.31 18.31
C LYS A 630 9.48 11.90 18.00
N TYR A 631 9.29 11.42 16.76
CA TYR A 631 9.78 10.11 16.31
C TYR A 631 11.13 10.22 15.57
N GLY A 632 11.56 11.45 15.26
CA GLY A 632 12.83 11.69 14.58
C GLY A 632 14.00 11.53 15.54
N THR A 633 15.03 10.80 15.10
CA THR A 633 16.33 10.79 15.78
C THR A 633 17.10 12.04 15.38
N LEU A 634 17.29 12.96 16.29
CA LEU A 634 18.07 14.17 16.04
C LEU A 634 19.55 13.87 16.25
N ASP A 635 20.36 14.15 15.25
CA ASP A 635 21.80 14.13 15.36
C ASP A 635 22.28 15.50 15.91
N ILE A 636 22.25 15.64 17.26
CA ILE A 636 22.64 16.85 17.98
C ILE A 636 24.06 16.70 18.51
#